data_c773a545aa7fb66efde0a300bc77ec52
#
_entry.id   c773a545aa7fb66efde0a300bc77ec52
#
_cell.length_a   1.000
_cell.length_b   1.000
_cell.length_c   1.000
_cell.angle_alpha   90.00
_cell.angle_beta   90.00
_cell.angle_gamma   90.00
#
_symmetry.space_group_name_H-M   'P 1'
#
loop_
_entity.id
_entity.type
_entity.pdbx_description
1 polymer ?
#
loop_
_entity_poly.entity_id
_entity_poly.type
_entity_poly.pdbx_seq_one_letter_code
_entity_poly.pdbx_strand_id
1 'polypeptide(L)'
;MTTQAGGRLTFSHFGHSMISRFALCTVVGLGGLSVLPHVADPVSLRGFTSESARVEREWEAKFKAIPDPSRMRDAMRLLSARPHHVGTAFGKQNAEWLRDQFRAYGWQADIEVFDVLFPTPKERLVELVSPTKFRAKLEEPALAEDPTSAQHDEQLPTFNAYSADGDVTGPLVFVNYGVPADYEELERHGVSVKGAIVIAKYGGSWRGIKPKVAAEHGAVGCLIYSDPRDDGYAGGDVFPKGPMRPRDGVQRGSVADMPTYPGDPLTPGIGATKDAKRLELSEASTITKIPVLPISYADAEPLFRALGGQLVPEAWRGGLPLTYRFGPGPARVHLVVKSDWSRKPLYDVIARLPGSSEADQWVIRGNHHDAWVNGAEDPISALVAELEEARAMGALYAQGWRPKRTIIYAAWDGEEPGLLGSTEWVETHEAELAAHAVAYLNTDTNGRGYLGVEGSHTLEKFITGVANDVADPEVAMPAGKRLRMASVRNGTPDDRRDARDRSDLRIGALGSGSDFSPFLQHLGIASLNLGYGGEDDGGIYHSIYDDFYWYTHFSDTSFVYGRALAQTVGMAVMRLADADVLPFAFTNLAETARGYAKELEQLRDHRAADILERNRQIDDGVFAATNDPRSPTASPGRLDPAPHFNFAPLLDALDSLDHAAERYERAYSAWGDRGTGPTLAGSNGGAAAAIIRSLNAQLIQSERQLTTMSGLAKRPWYRHLLYAPGFYTGYGVKTMPGAREAMEQGNWHDVDGELRRIAVVLVQEASHVSRVAGMLEKH
;
A
#
# COMPACT_ATOMS: atom_id res chain seq x y z
N MET A 1 28.19 -8.37 4.21
CA MET A 1 27.88 -8.08 2.80
C MET A 1 26.71 -8.99 2.43
N THR A 2 25.50 -8.55 2.60
CA THR A 2 24.31 -9.29 2.20
C THR A 2 23.37 -8.29 1.57
N THR A 3 23.29 -8.35 0.26
CA THR A 3 22.31 -7.64 -0.55
C THR A 3 20.94 -8.25 -0.26
N GLN A 4 20.07 -7.49 0.38
CA GLN A 4 18.64 -7.80 0.43
C GLN A 4 18.04 -7.54 -0.95
N ALA A 5 17.64 -8.60 -1.63
CA ALA A 5 16.74 -8.52 -2.76
C ALA A 5 15.30 -8.48 -2.20
N GLY A 6 14.80 -7.31 -1.97
CA GLY A 6 13.39 -7.05 -1.75
C GLY A 6 13.01 -5.93 -2.70
N GLY A 7 12.23 -6.24 -3.75
CA GLY A 7 11.80 -5.26 -4.72
C GLY A 7 10.94 -4.20 -4.05
N ARG A 8 11.50 -3.05 -3.82
CA ARG A 8 10.81 -1.79 -3.60
C ARG A 8 11.20 -0.87 -4.72
N LEU A 9 10.24 -0.39 -5.46
CA LEU A 9 10.32 0.90 -6.11
C LEU A 9 10.27 1.97 -5.01
N THR A 10 11.33 2.06 -4.21
CA THR A 10 11.58 3.23 -3.40
C THR A 10 12.45 4.14 -4.26
N PHE A 11 11.90 5.26 -4.67
CA PHE A 11 12.67 6.34 -5.26
C PHE A 11 13.69 6.82 -4.24
N SER A 12 14.94 6.39 -4.36
CA SER A 12 16.04 6.92 -3.57
C SER A 12 16.87 7.86 -4.42
N HIS A 13 17.08 9.03 -3.86
CA HIS A 13 17.87 10.15 -4.34
C HIS A 13 19.23 9.75 -4.90
N PHE A 14 19.56 10.30 -6.08
CA PHE A 14 20.93 10.53 -6.47
C PHE A 14 21.11 11.99 -6.90
N GLY A 15 21.95 12.65 -6.13
CA GLY A 15 22.39 14.01 -6.36
C GLY A 15 23.39 14.16 -7.53
N HIS A 16 23.35 15.31 -8.08
CA HIS A 16 24.06 15.98 -9.14
C HIS A 16 25.56 15.68 -9.36
N SER A 17 25.95 15.63 -10.64
CA SER A 17 27.10 16.35 -11.11
C SER A 17 26.95 16.71 -12.59
N MET A 18 26.97 18.02 -12.87
CA MET A 18 27.16 18.63 -14.20
C MET A 18 28.51 18.25 -14.79
N ILE A 19 28.59 18.09 -16.11
CA ILE A 19 29.50 18.83 -16.99
C ILE A 19 29.03 18.71 -18.44
N SER A 20 28.90 19.89 -19.05
CA SER A 20 28.61 20.20 -20.45
C SER A 20 29.72 19.75 -21.40
N ARG A 21 29.39 19.29 -22.61
CA ARG A 21 30.16 19.59 -23.83
C ARG A 21 29.28 19.51 -25.08
N PHE A 22 29.20 20.61 -25.78
CA PHE A 22 28.75 20.76 -27.17
C PHE A 22 29.61 19.96 -28.14
N ALA A 23 28.98 19.33 -29.14
CA ALA A 23 29.58 19.14 -30.45
C ALA A 23 28.49 19.10 -31.51
N LEU A 24 28.62 19.98 -32.43
CA LEU A 24 27.87 20.23 -33.66
C LEU A 24 28.41 19.31 -34.76
N CYS A 25 27.52 18.61 -35.53
CA CYS A 25 27.84 18.23 -36.93
C CYS A 25 26.55 17.88 -37.71
N THR A 26 26.22 18.70 -38.56
CA THR A 26 25.89 18.79 -40.00
C THR A 26 25.10 17.67 -40.66
N VAL A 27 24.05 18.15 -41.32
CA VAL A 27 23.08 17.60 -42.27
C VAL A 27 23.72 16.95 -43.51
N VAL A 28 23.15 15.85 -44.02
CA VAL A 28 22.93 15.59 -45.48
C VAL A 28 21.92 14.44 -45.67
N GLY A 29 20.95 14.67 -46.56
CA GLY A 29 20.51 13.67 -47.54
C GLY A 29 19.03 13.23 -47.50
N LEU A 30 18.23 13.85 -48.32
CA LEU A 30 16.87 13.42 -48.74
C LEU A 30 16.83 12.01 -49.27
N GLY A 31 15.87 11.21 -48.80
CA GLY A 31 15.35 10.01 -49.43
C GLY A 31 13.86 9.90 -49.13
N GLY A 32 13.01 10.39 -50.02
CA GLY A 32 11.56 10.29 -49.90
C GLY A 32 11.10 8.83 -49.99
N LEU A 33 10.65 8.27 -48.89
CA LEU A 33 9.76 7.11 -48.86
C LEU A 33 8.36 7.62 -48.55
N SER A 34 7.46 7.47 -49.52
CA SER A 34 6.01 7.66 -49.35
C SER A 34 5.53 6.67 -48.30
N VAL A 35 5.37 7.12 -47.09
CA VAL A 35 4.64 6.38 -46.04
C VAL A 35 3.18 6.53 -46.38
N LEU A 36 2.58 5.48 -46.94
CA LEU A 36 1.12 5.31 -46.95
C LEU A 36 0.64 5.48 -45.50
N PRO A 37 -0.45 6.21 -45.27
CA PRO A 37 -1.01 6.28 -43.92
C PRO A 37 -1.40 4.84 -43.52
N HIS A 38 -0.72 4.30 -42.53
CA HIS A 38 -1.19 3.13 -41.81
C HIS A 38 -2.57 3.50 -41.28
N VAL A 39 -3.60 2.90 -41.86
CA VAL A 39 -4.92 2.88 -41.21
C VAL A 39 -4.66 2.13 -39.92
N ALA A 40 -4.68 2.85 -38.79
CA ALA A 40 -4.58 2.22 -37.49
C ALA A 40 -5.66 1.15 -37.42
N ASP A 41 -5.26 -0.11 -37.25
CA ASP A 41 -6.19 -1.20 -36.94
C ASP A 41 -7.10 -0.73 -35.81
N PRO A 42 -8.41 -1.05 -35.86
CA PRO A 42 -9.32 -0.69 -34.79
C PRO A 42 -8.73 -1.23 -33.50
N VAL A 43 -8.33 -0.32 -32.58
CA VAL A 43 -7.65 -0.67 -31.33
C VAL A 43 -8.57 -1.58 -30.54
N SER A 44 -8.30 -2.88 -30.54
CA SER A 44 -9.07 -3.85 -29.78
C SER A 44 -8.95 -3.56 -28.30
N LEU A 45 -10.05 -3.45 -27.58
CA LEU A 45 -10.08 -3.41 -26.12
C LEU A 45 -10.27 -4.82 -25.57
N ARG A 46 -9.43 -5.20 -24.62
CA ARG A 46 -9.57 -6.49 -23.93
C ARG A 46 -10.93 -6.52 -23.21
N GLY A 47 -11.70 -7.56 -23.46
CA GLY A 47 -13.03 -7.73 -22.89
C GLY A 47 -14.19 -7.23 -23.75
N PHE A 48 -13.89 -6.66 -24.90
CA PHE A 48 -14.90 -6.06 -25.78
C PHE A 48 -14.91 -6.72 -27.14
N THR A 49 -16.10 -6.81 -27.76
CA THR A 49 -16.22 -7.02 -29.20
C THR A 49 -15.81 -5.75 -29.94
N SER A 50 -15.53 -5.85 -31.24
CA SER A 50 -15.16 -4.65 -32.03
C SER A 50 -16.23 -3.55 -31.97
N GLU A 51 -17.52 -3.91 -31.93
CA GLU A 51 -18.61 -2.94 -31.85
C GLU A 51 -18.70 -2.31 -30.47
N SER A 52 -18.67 -3.10 -29.38
CA SER A 52 -18.71 -2.58 -28.01
C SER A 52 -17.47 -1.74 -27.70
N ALA A 53 -16.28 -2.12 -28.21
CA ALA A 53 -15.05 -1.35 -28.07
C ALA A 53 -15.16 0.05 -28.72
N ARG A 54 -15.80 0.15 -29.90
CA ARG A 54 -16.03 1.43 -30.55
C ARG A 54 -16.94 2.35 -29.69
N VAL A 55 -18.02 1.79 -29.17
CA VAL A 55 -18.95 2.53 -28.29
C VAL A 55 -18.26 2.96 -27.00
N GLU A 56 -17.47 2.07 -26.39
CA GLU A 56 -16.69 2.37 -25.19
C GLU A 56 -15.73 3.52 -25.41
N ARG A 57 -14.96 3.49 -26.51
CA ARG A 57 -14.04 4.58 -26.87
C ARG A 57 -14.72 5.93 -27.05
N GLU A 58 -15.96 5.97 -27.57
CA GLU A 58 -16.74 7.20 -27.69
C GLU A 58 -17.13 7.78 -26.31
N TRP A 59 -17.50 6.90 -25.37
CA TRP A 59 -17.80 7.32 -23.99
C TRP A 59 -16.54 7.73 -23.22
N GLU A 60 -15.45 6.98 -23.33
CA GLU A 60 -14.15 7.33 -22.74
C GLU A 60 -13.64 8.69 -23.22
N ALA A 61 -13.81 9.01 -24.51
CA ALA A 61 -13.41 10.30 -25.06
C ALA A 61 -14.19 11.46 -24.41
N LYS A 62 -15.50 11.29 -24.19
CA LYS A 62 -16.33 12.26 -23.48
C LYS A 62 -15.94 12.33 -21.99
N PHE A 63 -15.74 11.18 -21.35
CA PHE A 63 -15.31 11.09 -19.95
C PHE A 63 -14.03 11.87 -19.70
N LYS A 64 -12.95 11.59 -20.46
CA LYS A 64 -11.64 12.22 -20.30
C LYS A 64 -11.66 13.75 -20.41
N ALA A 65 -12.66 14.33 -21.08
CA ALA A 65 -12.79 15.77 -21.27
C ALA A 65 -13.42 16.49 -20.06
N ILE A 66 -14.00 15.76 -19.10
CA ILE A 66 -14.79 16.35 -18.01
C ILE A 66 -13.97 16.69 -16.75
N PRO A 67 -13.04 15.83 -16.25
CA PRO A 67 -12.32 16.12 -15.02
C PRO A 67 -11.56 17.45 -15.06
N ASP A 68 -11.81 18.31 -14.06
CA ASP A 68 -11.38 19.71 -14.02
C ASP A 68 -10.46 19.99 -12.83
N PRO A 69 -9.18 20.31 -13.08
CA PRO A 69 -8.20 20.68 -12.06
C PRO A 69 -8.64 21.80 -11.12
N SER A 70 -9.40 22.79 -11.63
CA SER A 70 -9.85 23.92 -10.79
C SER A 70 -10.85 23.48 -9.74
N ARG A 71 -11.75 22.56 -10.09
CA ARG A 71 -12.70 21.97 -9.15
C ARG A 71 -12.02 21.07 -8.11
N MET A 72 -11.01 20.31 -8.53
CA MET A 72 -10.19 19.52 -7.61
C MET A 72 -9.51 20.42 -6.57
N ARG A 73 -8.91 21.52 -7.02
CA ARG A 73 -8.30 22.52 -6.14
C ARG A 73 -9.29 23.11 -5.12
N ASP A 74 -10.50 23.46 -5.58
CA ASP A 74 -11.52 24.05 -4.71
C ASP A 74 -12.07 23.02 -3.71
N ALA A 75 -12.27 21.77 -4.13
CA ALA A 75 -12.69 20.68 -3.25
C ALA A 75 -11.61 20.35 -2.21
N MET A 76 -10.33 20.24 -2.60
CA MET A 76 -9.23 20.03 -1.66
C MET A 76 -9.18 21.16 -0.60
N ARG A 77 -9.26 22.42 -1.02
CA ARG A 77 -9.29 23.55 -0.07
C ARG A 77 -10.41 23.45 0.94
N LEU A 78 -11.57 22.92 0.55
CA LEU A 78 -12.72 22.74 1.42
C LEU A 78 -12.52 21.56 2.37
N LEU A 79 -12.14 20.40 1.84
CA LEU A 79 -12.06 19.15 2.60
C LEU A 79 -10.89 19.14 3.58
N SER A 80 -9.76 19.77 3.24
CA SER A 80 -8.58 19.90 4.09
C SER A 80 -8.55 21.20 4.93
N ALA A 81 -9.66 21.95 4.99
CA ALA A 81 -9.70 23.24 5.66
C ALA A 81 -9.46 23.15 7.19
N ARG A 82 -9.81 22.03 7.80
CA ARG A 82 -9.71 21.78 9.25
C ARG A 82 -9.35 20.33 9.52
N PRO A 83 -8.80 20.01 10.72
CA PRO A 83 -8.55 18.64 11.14
C PRO A 83 -9.82 17.78 11.10
N HIS A 84 -9.72 16.57 10.53
CA HIS A 84 -10.89 15.71 10.28
C HIS A 84 -10.64 14.22 10.54
N HIS A 85 -9.98 13.93 11.65
CA HIS A 85 -9.84 12.54 12.11
C HIS A 85 -11.17 11.94 12.57
N VAL A 86 -11.22 10.62 12.72
CA VAL A 86 -12.41 9.86 13.17
C VAL A 86 -13.12 10.53 14.35
N GLY A 87 -14.45 10.64 14.25
CA GLY A 87 -15.32 11.15 15.31
C GLY A 87 -15.35 12.67 15.44
N THR A 88 -14.63 13.43 14.59
CA THR A 88 -14.70 14.90 14.62
C THR A 88 -15.97 15.43 13.95
N ALA A 89 -16.39 16.61 14.38
CA ALA A 89 -17.52 17.28 13.75
C ALA A 89 -17.23 17.67 12.29
N PHE A 90 -15.98 18.04 11.97
CA PHE A 90 -15.60 18.38 10.61
C PHE A 90 -15.48 17.16 9.71
N GLY A 91 -14.97 16.01 10.19
CA GLY A 91 -14.99 14.74 9.47
C GLY A 91 -16.42 14.33 9.10
N LYS A 92 -17.38 14.46 10.04
CA LYS A 92 -18.79 14.26 9.74
C LYS A 92 -19.32 15.23 8.68
N GLN A 93 -18.96 16.50 8.76
CA GLN A 93 -19.34 17.51 7.75
C GLN A 93 -18.77 17.16 6.37
N ASN A 94 -17.52 16.69 6.31
CA ASN A 94 -16.92 16.21 5.06
C ASN A 94 -17.70 15.03 4.49
N ALA A 95 -18.04 14.02 5.30
CA ALA A 95 -18.84 12.88 4.86
C ALA A 95 -20.23 13.31 4.34
N GLU A 96 -20.91 14.22 5.04
CA GLU A 96 -22.21 14.76 4.61
C GLU A 96 -22.07 15.55 3.30
N TRP A 97 -21.01 16.34 3.14
CA TRP A 97 -20.74 17.08 1.91
C TRP A 97 -20.42 16.15 0.73
N LEU A 98 -19.59 15.13 0.94
CA LEU A 98 -19.26 14.11 -0.07
C LEU A 98 -20.52 13.38 -0.54
N ARG A 99 -21.36 12.88 0.39
CA ARG A 99 -22.66 12.26 0.07
C ARG A 99 -23.51 13.20 -0.80
N ASP A 100 -23.59 14.49 -0.44
CA ASP A 100 -24.43 15.45 -1.15
C ASP A 100 -23.84 15.78 -2.53
N GLN A 101 -22.50 15.78 -2.70
CA GLN A 101 -21.86 15.89 -4.03
C GLN A 101 -22.21 14.68 -4.92
N PHE A 102 -22.06 13.44 -4.40
CA PHE A 102 -22.44 12.25 -5.15
C PHE A 102 -23.92 12.31 -5.59
N ARG A 103 -24.82 12.73 -4.70
CA ARG A 103 -26.24 12.91 -5.03
C ARG A 103 -26.46 13.98 -6.10
N ALA A 104 -25.75 15.10 -6.01
CA ALA A 104 -25.81 16.17 -6.99
C ALA A 104 -25.31 15.74 -8.39
N TYR A 105 -24.41 14.75 -8.43
CA TYR A 105 -23.93 14.15 -9.67
C TYR A 105 -24.85 13.02 -10.20
N GLY A 106 -25.96 12.75 -9.51
CA GLY A 106 -26.95 11.76 -9.92
C GLY A 106 -26.74 10.35 -9.40
N TRP A 107 -25.84 10.16 -8.43
CA TRP A 107 -25.62 8.88 -7.76
C TRP A 107 -26.60 8.67 -6.60
N GLN A 108 -26.86 7.42 -6.27
CA GLN A 108 -27.54 7.04 -5.05
C GLN A 108 -26.47 6.93 -3.94
N ALA A 109 -26.48 7.87 -3.00
CA ALA A 109 -25.42 7.94 -1.97
C ALA A 109 -26.01 8.04 -0.57
N ASP A 110 -25.44 7.28 0.35
CA ASP A 110 -25.79 7.27 1.76
C ASP A 110 -24.53 7.19 2.63
N ILE A 111 -24.67 7.41 3.94
CA ILE A 111 -23.61 7.25 4.92
C ILE A 111 -23.93 6.02 5.75
N GLU A 112 -23.02 5.06 5.75
CA GLU A 112 -23.03 3.93 6.69
C GLU A 112 -22.21 4.30 7.92
N VAL A 113 -22.71 3.95 9.12
CA VAL A 113 -22.10 4.39 10.38
C VAL A 113 -21.68 3.19 11.19
N PHE A 114 -20.40 3.17 11.56
CA PHE A 114 -19.83 2.19 12.48
C PHE A 114 -19.45 2.85 13.81
N ASP A 115 -19.27 2.06 14.87
CA ASP A 115 -18.96 2.51 16.21
C ASP A 115 -17.65 1.85 16.67
N VAL A 116 -16.53 2.49 16.37
CA VAL A 116 -15.19 1.94 16.44
C VAL A 116 -14.39 2.45 17.64
N LEU A 117 -13.47 1.62 18.14
CA LEU A 117 -12.52 2.06 19.17
C LEU A 117 -11.47 2.98 18.54
N PHE A 118 -11.45 4.25 18.92
CA PHE A 118 -10.40 5.18 18.50
C PHE A 118 -9.81 5.92 19.71
N PRO A 119 -8.66 5.48 20.25
CA PRO A 119 -8.03 6.10 21.39
C PRO A 119 -7.44 7.46 21.02
N THR A 120 -7.77 8.50 21.80
CA THR A 120 -7.23 9.85 21.66
C THR A 120 -6.42 10.25 22.89
N PRO A 121 -5.34 11.03 22.76
CA PRO A 121 -4.40 11.28 23.85
C PRO A 121 -4.98 12.18 24.96
N LYS A 122 -4.81 11.79 26.23
CA LYS A 122 -5.13 12.59 27.43
C LYS A 122 -3.89 13.14 28.12
N GLU A 123 -2.84 12.33 28.24
CA GLU A 123 -1.59 12.73 28.88
C GLU A 123 -0.40 12.18 28.12
N ARG A 124 0.58 13.03 27.87
CA ARG A 124 1.82 12.68 27.16
C ARG A 124 2.99 13.37 27.83
N LEU A 125 4.04 12.62 28.14
CA LEU A 125 5.27 13.14 28.71
C LEU A 125 6.46 12.34 28.20
N VAL A 126 7.51 13.03 27.79
CA VAL A 126 8.85 12.48 27.59
C VAL A 126 9.83 13.39 28.33
N GLU A 127 10.47 12.87 29.36
CA GLU A 127 11.50 13.58 30.13
C GLU A 127 12.80 12.79 30.16
N LEU A 128 13.90 13.41 29.75
CA LEU A 128 15.23 12.96 30.13
C LEU A 128 15.46 13.35 31.59
N VAL A 129 15.53 12.35 32.47
CA VAL A 129 15.72 12.60 33.91
C VAL A 129 17.18 12.59 34.36
N SER A 130 18.07 12.01 33.55
CA SER A 130 19.50 11.89 33.77
C SER A 130 20.21 11.74 32.39
N PRO A 131 21.44 12.28 32.21
CA PRO A 131 22.29 13.02 33.16
C PRO A 131 21.88 14.49 33.35
N THR A 132 21.19 15.05 32.38
CA THR A 132 20.65 16.43 32.44
C THR A 132 19.15 16.39 32.30
N LYS A 133 18.46 17.27 32.98
CA LYS A 133 17.00 17.36 32.84
C LYS A 133 16.65 18.02 31.51
N PHE A 134 15.81 17.36 30.72
CA PHE A 134 15.21 17.90 29.48
C PHE A 134 13.79 17.35 29.38
N ARG A 135 12.84 18.19 29.01
CA ARG A 135 11.46 17.81 28.71
C ARG A 135 11.20 18.06 27.24
N ALA A 136 10.76 17.03 26.52
CA ALA A 136 10.36 17.14 25.13
C ALA A 136 9.16 18.08 24.99
N LYS A 137 9.13 18.84 23.90
CA LYS A 137 8.03 19.78 23.62
C LYS A 137 6.75 19.03 23.23
N LEU A 138 6.88 18.00 22.43
CA LEU A 138 5.76 17.21 21.88
C LEU A 138 4.74 18.09 21.13
N GLU A 139 5.19 19.15 20.53
CA GLU A 139 4.38 20.15 19.82
C GLU A 139 5.05 20.53 18.49
N GLU A 140 4.23 20.77 17.49
CA GLU A 140 4.63 21.29 16.19
C GLU A 140 4.25 22.79 16.16
N PRO A 141 5.17 23.71 15.86
CA PRO A 141 4.87 25.12 15.87
C PRO A 141 4.03 25.54 14.66
N ALA A 142 3.12 26.50 14.89
CA ALA A 142 2.45 27.20 13.79
C ALA A 142 3.44 28.00 12.94
N LEU A 143 3.22 28.01 11.63
CA LEU A 143 4.03 28.74 10.66
C LEU A 143 3.21 29.91 10.09
N ALA A 144 3.87 31.07 9.95
CA ALA A 144 3.19 32.29 9.47
C ALA A 144 2.71 32.19 8.02
N GLU A 145 3.42 31.42 7.22
CA GLU A 145 3.13 31.15 5.81
C GLU A 145 1.97 30.16 5.62
N ASP A 146 1.68 29.36 6.63
CA ASP A 146 0.67 28.31 6.64
C ASP A 146 -0.34 28.53 7.78
N PRO A 147 -1.47 29.20 7.50
CA PRO A 147 -2.49 29.49 8.52
C PRO A 147 -3.16 28.25 9.14
N THR A 148 -3.22 27.14 8.42
CA THR A 148 -3.84 25.89 8.91
C THR A 148 -3.01 25.24 10.00
N SER A 149 -1.70 25.42 10.00
CA SER A 149 -0.81 24.95 11.08
C SER A 149 -1.12 25.55 12.46
N ALA A 150 -1.90 26.63 12.53
CA ALA A 150 -2.28 27.30 13.79
C ALA A 150 -3.57 26.74 14.43
N GLN A 151 -4.20 25.70 13.89
CA GLN A 151 -5.49 25.16 14.37
C GLN A 151 -5.36 24.24 15.58
N HIS A 152 -4.52 24.60 16.57
CA HIS A 152 -4.17 23.75 17.72
C HIS A 152 -5.35 23.30 18.59
N ASP A 153 -6.45 24.06 18.61
CA ASP A 153 -7.65 23.70 19.38
C ASP A 153 -8.43 22.51 18.77
N GLU A 154 -8.20 22.20 17.49
CA GLU A 154 -8.89 21.13 16.75
C GLU A 154 -7.96 19.97 16.39
N GLN A 155 -6.66 20.23 16.30
CA GLN A 155 -5.66 19.22 15.97
C GLN A 155 -5.48 18.26 17.14
N LEU A 156 -5.48 16.94 16.86
CA LEU A 156 -4.94 16.02 17.85
C LEU A 156 -3.45 16.31 18.02
N PRO A 157 -2.96 16.31 19.26
CA PRO A 157 -1.54 16.48 19.51
C PRO A 157 -0.75 15.29 18.94
N THR A 158 0.59 15.42 18.94
CA THR A 158 1.47 14.34 18.45
C THR A 158 1.32 13.07 19.30
N PHE A 159 0.90 11.94 18.73
CA PHE A 159 0.70 10.68 19.43
C PHE A 159 0.74 9.48 18.47
N ASN A 160 0.78 8.28 19.01
CA ASN A 160 0.53 7.05 18.28
C ASN A 160 -0.78 6.42 18.79
N ALA A 161 -1.76 6.27 17.89
CA ALA A 161 -3.00 5.57 18.22
C ALA A 161 -2.73 4.09 18.54
N TYR A 162 -3.52 3.54 19.47
CA TYR A 162 -3.39 2.17 19.99
C TYR A 162 -2.08 1.89 20.74
N SER A 163 -1.38 2.94 21.17
CA SER A 163 -0.35 2.82 22.21
C SER A 163 -1.00 2.40 23.53
N ALA A 164 -0.45 1.42 24.20
CA ALA A 164 -0.85 1.11 25.57
C ALA A 164 -0.65 2.32 26.49
N ASP A 165 -1.53 2.47 27.49
CA ASP A 165 -1.30 3.40 28.58
C ASP A 165 -0.12 2.94 29.45
N GLY A 166 0.66 3.89 29.96
CA GLY A 166 1.79 3.58 30.84
C GLY A 166 2.44 4.81 31.43
N ASP A 167 3.10 4.61 32.57
CA ASP A 167 3.92 5.58 33.28
C ASP A 167 5.20 4.85 33.70
N VAL A 168 6.28 4.99 32.90
CA VAL A 168 7.48 4.19 33.03
C VAL A 168 8.73 5.04 33.02
N THR A 169 9.74 4.60 33.78
CA THR A 169 11.07 5.22 33.77
C THR A 169 12.13 4.15 33.58
N GLY A 170 12.97 4.30 32.55
CA GLY A 170 13.99 3.31 32.20
C GLY A 170 15.24 3.92 31.58
N PRO A 171 16.33 3.14 31.49
CA PRO A 171 17.47 3.51 30.68
C PRO A 171 17.04 3.64 29.21
N LEU A 172 17.69 4.53 28.44
CA LEU A 172 17.40 4.73 27.02
C LEU A 172 18.35 3.91 26.15
N VAL A 173 17.81 3.18 25.17
CA VAL A 173 18.59 2.40 24.21
C VAL A 173 18.13 2.71 22.77
N PHE A 174 19.07 3.01 21.88
CA PHE A 174 18.80 3.21 20.46
C PHE A 174 18.80 1.87 19.72
N VAL A 175 17.73 1.61 18.99
CA VAL A 175 17.46 0.32 18.33
C VAL A 175 17.31 0.43 16.81
N ASN A 176 17.95 1.42 16.17
CA ASN A 176 17.87 1.67 14.73
C ASN A 176 16.40 1.78 14.24
N TYR A 177 15.95 0.87 13.36
CA TYR A 177 14.56 0.78 12.91
C TYR A 177 13.67 -0.12 13.80
N GLY A 178 14.24 -0.78 14.80
CA GLY A 178 13.52 -1.65 15.74
C GLY A 178 12.93 -2.91 15.12
N VAL A 179 13.57 -3.43 14.07
CA VAL A 179 13.23 -4.72 13.44
C VAL A 179 14.01 -5.87 14.09
N PRO A 180 13.60 -7.15 13.94
CA PRO A 180 14.26 -8.27 14.61
C PRO A 180 15.80 -8.30 14.44
N ALA A 181 16.31 -8.04 13.23
CA ALA A 181 17.75 -8.00 12.96
C ALA A 181 18.51 -6.94 13.76
N ASP A 182 17.86 -5.83 14.13
CA ASP A 182 18.48 -4.79 14.96
C ASP A 182 18.69 -5.28 16.39
N TYR A 183 17.80 -6.11 16.91
CA TYR A 183 17.94 -6.72 18.24
C TYR A 183 19.02 -7.81 18.29
N GLU A 184 19.19 -8.59 17.21
CA GLU A 184 20.33 -9.50 17.08
C GLU A 184 21.67 -8.75 17.12
N GLU A 185 21.75 -7.58 16.47
CA GLU A 185 22.95 -6.76 16.49
C GLU A 185 23.21 -6.18 17.89
N LEU A 186 22.16 -5.74 18.61
CA LEU A 186 22.28 -5.31 20.02
C LEU A 186 22.81 -6.43 20.91
N GLU A 187 22.30 -7.65 20.77
CA GLU A 187 22.76 -8.81 21.54
C GLU A 187 24.25 -9.10 21.28
N ARG A 188 24.70 -9.00 20.03
CA ARG A 188 26.12 -9.17 19.66
C ARG A 188 27.00 -8.13 20.34
N HIS A 189 26.52 -6.93 20.57
CA HIS A 189 27.20 -5.86 21.30
C HIS A 189 27.00 -5.92 22.83
N GLY A 190 26.30 -6.95 23.32
CA GLY A 190 26.01 -7.11 24.76
C GLY A 190 25.05 -6.07 25.31
N VAL A 191 24.24 -5.44 24.45
CA VAL A 191 23.27 -4.39 24.82
C VAL A 191 21.90 -5.04 25.00
N SER A 192 21.36 -4.97 26.22
CA SER A 192 20.02 -5.46 26.55
C SER A 192 19.03 -4.31 26.60
N VAL A 193 17.83 -4.54 26.05
CA VAL A 193 16.69 -3.60 26.14
C VAL A 193 15.72 -3.96 27.27
N LYS A 194 15.97 -5.03 28.02
CA LYS A 194 15.08 -5.45 29.10
C LYS A 194 14.97 -4.38 30.19
N GLY A 195 13.73 -3.90 30.42
CA GLY A 195 13.44 -2.80 31.33
C GLY A 195 13.87 -1.42 30.82
N ALA A 196 14.28 -1.31 29.56
CA ALA A 196 14.66 -0.06 28.92
C ALA A 196 13.47 0.59 28.19
N ILE A 197 13.56 1.88 27.97
CA ILE A 197 12.80 2.60 26.94
C ILE A 197 13.67 2.58 25.70
N VAL A 198 13.11 2.14 24.57
CA VAL A 198 13.84 2.16 23.29
C VAL A 198 13.51 3.42 22.49
N ILE A 199 14.47 3.89 21.69
CA ILE A 199 14.24 4.93 20.67
C ILE A 199 14.55 4.35 19.30
N ALA A 200 13.57 4.41 18.38
CA ALA A 200 13.67 3.87 17.02
C ALA A 200 13.45 4.96 15.97
N LYS A 201 14.02 4.77 14.78
CA LYS A 201 13.71 5.59 13.59
C LYS A 201 12.38 5.13 12.96
N TYR A 202 11.62 6.05 12.37
CA TYR A 202 10.64 5.69 11.35
C TYR A 202 11.33 5.06 10.14
N GLY A 203 10.60 4.33 9.31
CA GLY A 203 11.16 3.58 8.18
C GLY A 203 11.59 2.15 8.55
N GLY A 204 12.04 1.39 7.54
CA GLY A 204 12.46 0.00 7.69
C GLY A 204 11.36 -1.02 7.94
N SER A 205 10.23 -0.60 8.51
CA SER A 205 9.03 -1.42 8.76
C SER A 205 7.82 -0.55 9.09
N TRP A 206 6.63 -1.14 9.15
CA TRP A 206 5.46 -0.55 9.77
C TRP A 206 5.79 -0.05 11.18
N ARG A 207 5.24 1.11 11.56
CA ARG A 207 5.58 1.73 12.87
C ARG A 207 5.20 0.87 14.07
N GLY A 208 4.12 0.08 13.98
CA GLY A 208 3.69 -0.84 15.03
C GLY A 208 4.63 -2.03 15.29
N ILE A 209 5.48 -2.38 14.32
CA ILE A 209 6.51 -3.43 14.50
C ILE A 209 7.55 -3.01 15.56
N LYS A 210 7.86 -1.73 15.65
CA LYS A 210 8.90 -1.23 16.58
C LYS A 210 8.53 -1.50 18.04
N PRO A 211 7.37 -1.10 18.56
CA PRO A 211 6.97 -1.45 19.92
C PRO A 211 6.66 -2.94 20.11
N LYS A 212 6.18 -3.66 19.07
CA LYS A 212 5.95 -5.10 19.11
C LYS A 212 7.25 -5.84 19.42
N VAL A 213 8.28 -5.64 18.59
CA VAL A 213 9.58 -6.31 18.76
C VAL A 213 10.27 -5.83 20.04
N ALA A 214 10.17 -4.53 20.38
CA ALA A 214 10.70 -4.02 21.66
C ALA A 214 10.10 -4.74 22.88
N ALA A 215 8.77 -4.93 22.90
CA ALA A 215 8.07 -5.64 23.96
C ALA A 215 8.47 -7.12 24.03
N GLU A 216 8.63 -7.78 22.88
CA GLU A 216 9.12 -9.18 22.79
C GLU A 216 10.50 -9.35 23.44
N HIS A 217 11.37 -8.31 23.35
CA HIS A 217 12.69 -8.28 23.98
C HIS A 217 12.68 -7.67 25.40
N GLY A 218 11.50 -7.40 25.97
CA GLY A 218 11.32 -6.97 27.35
C GLY A 218 11.55 -5.46 27.61
N ALA A 219 11.52 -4.61 26.57
CA ALA A 219 11.46 -3.16 26.75
C ALA A 219 10.15 -2.73 27.44
N VAL A 220 10.16 -1.59 28.11
CA VAL A 220 9.00 -1.08 28.87
C VAL A 220 8.37 0.17 28.23
N GLY A 221 8.96 0.71 27.18
CA GLY A 221 8.44 1.84 26.42
C GLY A 221 9.18 2.02 25.10
N CYS A 222 8.57 2.73 24.15
CA CYS A 222 9.12 2.99 22.84
C CYS A 222 8.92 4.46 22.43
N LEU A 223 9.97 5.10 21.95
CA LEU A 223 9.92 6.39 21.28
C LEU A 223 10.24 6.17 19.81
N ILE A 224 9.52 6.86 18.91
CA ILE A 224 9.76 6.78 17.47
C ILE A 224 10.01 8.20 16.95
N TYR A 225 11.04 8.39 16.12
CA TYR A 225 11.34 9.69 15.52
C TYR A 225 11.65 9.58 14.03
N SER A 226 11.33 10.63 13.26
CA SER A 226 11.79 10.79 11.89
C SER A 226 13.23 11.25 11.89
N ASP A 227 14.12 10.45 11.29
CA ASP A 227 15.52 10.87 11.18
C ASP A 227 15.66 11.90 10.03
N PRO A 228 16.33 13.04 10.25
CA PRO A 228 16.45 14.08 9.23
C PRO A 228 17.24 13.64 7.99
N ARG A 229 17.86 12.46 7.99
CA ARG A 229 18.46 11.83 6.81
C ARG A 229 17.40 11.30 5.86
N ASP A 230 16.27 10.84 6.38
CA ASP A 230 15.25 10.12 5.61
C ASP A 230 14.19 11.08 5.05
N ASP A 231 13.69 12.03 5.84
CA ASP A 231 12.62 12.95 5.43
C ASP A 231 12.84 14.43 5.85
N GLY A 232 14.00 14.76 6.42
CA GLY A 232 14.34 16.10 6.89
C GLY A 232 15.38 16.83 6.02
N TYR A 233 16.16 17.70 6.66
CA TYR A 233 17.10 18.63 6.01
C TYR A 233 18.19 17.96 5.14
N ALA A 234 18.44 16.68 5.27
CA ALA A 234 19.39 15.99 4.41
C ALA A 234 18.80 15.71 3.01
N GLY A 235 17.49 15.68 2.87
CA GLY A 235 16.79 15.55 1.60
C GLY A 235 16.60 16.87 0.85
N GLY A 236 16.75 18.03 1.53
CA GLY A 236 16.55 19.34 0.91
C GLY A 236 16.12 20.41 1.91
N ASP A 237 15.63 21.52 1.38
CA ASP A 237 15.09 22.60 2.21
C ASP A 237 13.83 22.14 2.95
N VAL A 238 13.78 22.48 4.24
CA VAL A 238 12.62 22.11 5.07
C VAL A 238 11.48 23.11 4.94
N PHE A 239 10.26 22.64 5.18
CA PHE A 239 9.06 23.45 5.17
C PHE A 239 9.18 24.64 6.18
N PRO A 240 8.71 25.86 5.83
CA PRO A 240 7.96 26.24 4.62
C PRO A 240 8.82 26.65 3.42
N LYS A 241 10.15 26.62 3.47
CA LYS A 241 11.02 27.00 2.34
C LYS A 241 11.11 25.91 1.27
N GLY A 242 10.99 24.66 1.67
CA GLY A 242 10.98 23.49 0.80
C GLY A 242 10.10 22.40 1.35
N PRO A 243 10.05 21.23 0.71
CA PRO A 243 9.05 20.20 1.02
C PRO A 243 9.39 19.32 2.22
N MET A 244 10.64 19.36 2.74
CA MET A 244 11.10 18.40 3.73
C MET A 244 10.62 18.72 5.16
N ARG A 245 10.61 17.72 6.05
CA ARG A 245 10.15 17.82 7.42
C ARG A 245 10.95 18.88 8.20
N PRO A 246 10.26 19.87 8.82
CA PRO A 246 10.90 20.83 9.67
C PRO A 246 11.34 20.18 10.99
N ARG A 247 12.23 20.86 11.72
CA ARG A 247 12.91 20.32 12.90
C ARG A 247 11.96 19.83 13.99
N ASP A 248 10.85 20.52 14.19
CA ASP A 248 9.84 20.20 15.21
C ASP A 248 8.67 19.38 14.64
N GLY A 249 8.67 19.02 13.33
CA GLY A 249 7.65 18.21 12.69
C GLY A 249 7.64 16.78 13.20
N VAL A 250 6.45 16.22 13.44
CA VAL A 250 6.25 14.89 14.02
C VAL A 250 5.33 14.06 13.15
N GLN A 251 5.73 12.85 12.85
CA GLN A 251 4.85 11.85 12.21
C GLN A 251 3.94 11.23 13.29
N ARG A 252 2.63 11.49 13.21
CA ARG A 252 1.60 10.74 13.94
C ARG A 252 1.48 9.34 13.37
N GLY A 253 0.54 8.57 13.84
CA GLY A 253 0.16 7.32 13.19
C GLY A 253 -0.25 6.24 14.18
N SER A 254 -0.91 5.21 13.67
CA SER A 254 -1.27 4.03 14.43
C SER A 254 -0.06 3.13 14.69
N VAL A 255 0.04 2.56 15.88
CA VAL A 255 0.97 1.47 16.22
C VAL A 255 0.25 0.15 16.47
N ALA A 256 -1.01 0.05 16.04
CA ALA A 256 -1.73 -1.23 16.05
C ALA A 256 -0.94 -2.31 15.31
N ASP A 257 -1.01 -3.55 15.79
CA ASP A 257 -0.42 -4.71 15.10
C ASP A 257 -1.30 -5.15 13.92
N MET A 258 -1.49 -4.24 12.94
CA MET A 258 -2.29 -4.51 11.73
C MET A 258 -1.85 -5.76 10.95
N PRO A 259 -0.56 -6.18 10.94
CA PRO A 259 -0.20 -7.47 10.36
C PRO A 259 -0.88 -8.68 11.02
N THR A 260 -1.47 -8.54 12.20
CA THR A 260 -2.30 -9.57 12.85
C THR A 260 -3.74 -9.52 12.34
N TYR A 261 -4.38 -8.37 12.37
CA TYR A 261 -5.62 -7.99 11.65
C TYR A 261 -5.79 -6.46 11.65
N PRO A 262 -6.33 -5.84 10.58
CA PRO A 262 -6.77 -4.44 10.55
C PRO A 262 -8.20 -4.30 11.11
N GLY A 263 -8.75 -3.09 11.06
CA GLY A 263 -10.10 -2.79 11.53
C GLY A 263 -10.18 -2.56 13.03
N ASP A 264 -11.39 -2.51 13.57
CA ASP A 264 -11.62 -2.27 14.99
C ASP A 264 -11.02 -3.38 15.85
N PRO A 265 -10.09 -3.05 16.78
CA PRO A 265 -9.48 -4.03 17.67
C PRO A 265 -10.46 -4.87 18.49
N LEU A 266 -11.69 -4.40 18.66
CA LEU A 266 -12.70 -5.07 19.48
C LEU A 266 -13.66 -5.98 18.70
N THR A 267 -13.65 -5.90 17.35
CA THR A 267 -14.57 -6.67 16.49
C THR A 267 -13.89 -7.45 15.37
N PRO A 268 -12.77 -8.16 15.61
CA PRO A 268 -12.04 -8.83 14.53
C PRO A 268 -12.92 -9.84 13.78
N GLY A 269 -13.07 -9.66 12.48
CA GLY A 269 -13.84 -10.54 11.58
C GLY A 269 -15.35 -10.33 11.59
N ILE A 270 -15.82 -9.26 12.23
CA ILE A 270 -17.24 -8.85 12.20
C ILE A 270 -17.33 -7.33 12.22
N GLY A 271 -18.20 -6.74 11.39
CA GLY A 271 -18.32 -5.29 11.34
C GLY A 271 -18.73 -4.65 12.67
N ALA A 272 -18.09 -3.53 13.03
CA ALA A 272 -18.30 -2.77 14.27
C ALA A 272 -19.62 -2.00 14.26
N THR A 273 -20.73 -2.67 13.96
CA THR A 273 -22.07 -2.11 14.05
C THR A 273 -22.44 -1.80 15.50
N LYS A 274 -23.50 -1.00 15.69
CA LYS A 274 -23.94 -0.60 17.04
C LYS A 274 -24.15 -1.80 17.99
N ASP A 275 -24.68 -2.91 17.46
CA ASP A 275 -25.03 -4.10 18.23
C ASP A 275 -24.00 -5.24 18.12
N ALA A 276 -22.84 -4.97 17.53
CA ALA A 276 -21.77 -5.94 17.38
C ALA A 276 -21.28 -6.46 18.74
N LYS A 277 -21.00 -7.77 18.81
CA LYS A 277 -20.33 -8.36 19.97
C LYS A 277 -18.86 -7.95 19.96
N ARG A 278 -18.39 -7.35 21.04
CA ARG A 278 -17.04 -6.83 21.19
C ARG A 278 -16.22 -7.63 22.18
N LEU A 279 -14.93 -7.69 21.90
CA LEU A 279 -13.93 -8.15 22.87
C LEU A 279 -13.80 -7.16 24.02
N GLU A 280 -13.32 -7.63 25.17
CA GLU A 280 -12.81 -6.74 26.21
C GLU A 280 -11.47 -6.11 25.74
N LEU A 281 -11.16 -4.88 26.17
CA LEU A 281 -9.95 -4.17 25.76
C LEU A 281 -8.67 -5.00 26.02
N SER A 282 -8.62 -5.77 27.10
CA SER A 282 -7.51 -6.65 27.46
C SER A 282 -7.32 -7.85 26.51
N GLU A 283 -8.34 -8.18 25.73
CA GLU A 283 -8.34 -9.30 24.76
C GLU A 283 -7.94 -8.81 23.35
N ALA A 284 -7.94 -7.50 23.09
CA ALA A 284 -7.58 -6.90 21.81
C ALA A 284 -6.07 -7.10 21.54
N SER A 285 -5.74 -8.08 20.70
CA SER A 285 -4.35 -8.51 20.47
C SER A 285 -3.53 -7.50 19.66
N THR A 286 -4.17 -6.60 18.91
CA THR A 286 -3.52 -5.60 18.06
C THR A 286 -3.08 -4.34 18.80
N ILE A 287 -3.55 -4.13 20.03
CA ILE A 287 -3.10 -3.02 20.90
C ILE A 287 -1.70 -3.33 21.42
N THR A 288 -0.78 -2.34 21.40
CA THR A 288 0.60 -2.54 21.86
C THR A 288 0.67 -2.95 23.33
N LYS A 289 1.78 -3.59 23.71
CA LYS A 289 1.99 -4.04 25.10
C LYS A 289 2.76 -3.04 25.96
N ILE A 290 3.31 -1.99 25.36
CA ILE A 290 4.11 -0.96 26.01
C ILE A 290 3.68 0.43 25.52
N PRO A 291 3.83 1.51 26.31
CA PRO A 291 3.57 2.86 25.88
C PRO A 291 4.50 3.30 24.75
N VAL A 292 3.94 4.02 23.77
CA VAL A 292 4.63 4.49 22.56
C VAL A 292 4.31 5.96 22.33
N LEU A 293 5.33 6.77 22.01
CA LEU A 293 5.13 8.15 21.56
C LEU A 293 6.04 8.50 20.37
N PRO A 294 5.52 9.23 19.37
CA PRO A 294 6.33 9.84 18.33
C PRO A 294 6.91 11.16 18.87
N ILE A 295 8.14 11.45 18.48
CA ILE A 295 8.82 12.69 18.82
C ILE A 295 9.49 13.31 17.58
N SER A 296 9.65 14.63 17.58
CA SER A 296 10.42 15.33 16.55
C SER A 296 11.92 14.99 16.65
N TYR A 297 12.67 15.23 15.57
CA TYR A 297 14.12 15.09 15.67
C TYR A 297 14.75 16.21 16.52
N ALA A 298 14.05 17.32 16.75
CA ALA A 298 14.45 18.32 17.74
C ALA A 298 14.41 17.78 19.16
N ASP A 299 13.35 17.04 19.51
CA ASP A 299 13.18 16.42 20.82
C ASP A 299 14.07 15.17 20.97
N ALA A 300 14.36 14.47 19.89
CA ALA A 300 15.25 13.31 19.89
C ALA A 300 16.73 13.69 20.11
N GLU A 301 17.20 14.81 19.57
CA GLU A 301 18.61 15.21 19.63
C GLU A 301 19.19 15.26 21.06
N PRO A 302 18.54 15.89 22.08
CA PRO A 302 19.02 15.87 23.46
C PRO A 302 19.08 14.47 24.06
N LEU A 303 18.15 13.59 23.70
CA LEU A 303 18.12 12.20 24.13
C LEU A 303 19.33 11.43 23.58
N PHE A 304 19.60 11.57 22.29
CA PHE A 304 20.77 10.96 21.63
C PHE A 304 22.09 11.48 22.20
N ARG A 305 22.21 12.77 22.52
CA ARG A 305 23.41 13.35 23.13
C ARG A 305 23.68 12.79 24.55
N ALA A 306 22.67 12.30 25.23
CA ALA A 306 22.78 11.68 26.55
C ALA A 306 23.16 10.18 26.49
N LEU A 307 23.04 9.53 25.32
CA LEU A 307 23.42 8.13 25.15
C LEU A 307 24.91 7.92 25.36
N GLY A 308 25.25 6.85 26.07
CA GLY A 308 26.61 6.36 26.25
C GLY A 308 26.83 5.02 25.54
N GLY A 309 27.77 4.25 26.05
CA GLY A 309 28.09 2.91 25.52
C GLY A 309 28.89 2.97 24.22
N GLN A 310 28.89 1.85 23.51
CA GLN A 310 29.60 1.66 22.26
C GLN A 310 29.01 2.48 21.11
N LEU A 311 29.82 2.72 20.09
CA LEU A 311 29.37 3.31 18.83
C LEU A 311 28.48 2.32 18.09
N VAL A 312 27.45 2.84 17.44
CA VAL A 312 26.64 2.02 16.53
C VAL A 312 27.37 1.70 15.23
N PRO A 313 27.00 0.64 14.51
CA PRO A 313 27.45 0.38 13.15
C PRO A 313 27.20 1.59 12.23
N GLU A 314 28.02 1.73 11.21
CA GLU A 314 27.90 2.85 10.25
C GLU A 314 26.52 2.91 9.61
N ALA A 315 25.94 1.77 9.27
CA ALA A 315 24.60 1.67 8.66
C ALA A 315 23.46 2.18 9.57
N TRP A 316 23.69 2.28 10.89
CA TRP A 316 22.69 2.77 11.84
C TRP A 316 22.73 4.29 12.02
N ARG A 317 23.81 4.95 11.56
CA ARG A 317 23.94 6.39 11.71
C ARG A 317 22.88 7.12 10.91
N GLY A 318 22.26 8.10 11.54
CA GLY A 318 21.28 9.00 10.93
C GLY A 318 21.88 10.35 10.52
N GLY A 319 21.00 11.34 10.33
CA GLY A 319 21.34 12.70 9.90
C GLY A 319 21.59 13.69 11.04
N LEU A 320 21.37 13.34 12.32
CA LEU A 320 21.62 14.27 13.43
C LEU A 320 23.13 14.57 13.56
N PRO A 321 23.51 15.82 13.86
CA PRO A 321 24.91 16.24 13.96
C PRO A 321 25.55 15.83 15.30
N LEU A 322 25.64 14.52 15.55
CA LEU A 322 26.12 13.93 16.79
C LEU A 322 26.77 12.55 16.55
N THR A 323 27.38 12.03 17.60
CA THR A 323 27.92 10.67 17.59
C THR A 323 26.85 9.68 18.04
N TYR A 324 26.43 8.77 17.17
CA TYR A 324 25.45 7.75 17.48
C TYR A 324 26.03 6.62 18.32
N ARG A 325 25.35 6.31 19.44
CA ARG A 325 25.73 5.28 20.40
C ARG A 325 24.51 4.42 20.73
N PHE A 326 24.73 3.16 21.05
CA PHE A 326 23.64 2.28 21.47
C PHE A 326 22.93 2.72 22.74
N GLY A 327 23.66 3.26 23.70
CA GLY A 327 23.21 3.41 25.08
C GLY A 327 23.51 2.16 25.94
N PRO A 328 22.91 2.07 27.15
CA PRO A 328 22.14 3.13 27.79
C PRO A 328 23.01 4.28 28.31
N GLY A 329 24.25 4.04 28.77
CA GLY A 329 25.04 5.08 29.43
C GLY A 329 24.30 5.71 30.63
N PRO A 330 24.44 7.03 30.86
CA PRO A 330 23.73 7.73 31.91
C PRO A 330 22.29 8.09 31.57
N ALA A 331 21.86 7.90 30.31
CA ALA A 331 20.56 8.34 29.83
C ALA A 331 19.42 7.52 30.47
N ARG A 332 18.53 8.22 31.16
CA ARG A 332 17.27 7.68 31.68
C ARG A 332 16.11 8.58 31.27
N VAL A 333 15.04 7.96 30.81
CA VAL A 333 13.85 8.65 30.33
C VAL A 333 12.64 8.25 31.15
N HIS A 334 11.78 9.21 31.45
CA HIS A 334 10.44 9.03 31.98
C HIS A 334 9.44 9.26 30.84
N LEU A 335 8.60 8.27 30.58
CA LEU A 335 7.60 8.25 29.53
C LEU A 335 6.22 8.03 30.15
N VAL A 336 5.27 8.93 29.86
CA VAL A 336 3.86 8.79 30.24
C VAL A 336 2.98 8.87 28.99
N VAL A 337 2.09 7.90 28.87
CA VAL A 337 1.04 7.87 27.83
C VAL A 337 -0.26 7.48 28.52
N LYS A 338 -1.31 8.30 28.37
CA LYS A 338 -2.67 7.95 28.77
C LYS A 338 -3.64 8.42 27.71
N SER A 339 -4.59 7.57 27.34
CA SER A 339 -5.53 7.80 26.27
C SER A 339 -6.98 7.75 26.74
N ASP A 340 -7.85 8.38 25.99
CA ASP A 340 -9.29 8.15 26.04
C ASP A 340 -9.62 6.97 25.14
N TRP A 341 -9.96 5.85 25.71
CA TRP A 341 -10.32 4.60 25.03
C TRP A 341 -11.81 4.53 24.68
N SER A 342 -12.46 5.66 24.46
CA SER A 342 -13.86 5.67 24.06
C SER A 342 -14.03 5.33 22.58
N ARG A 343 -15.15 4.69 22.27
CA ARG A 343 -15.56 4.47 20.89
C ARG A 343 -16.01 5.79 20.26
N LYS A 344 -15.86 5.88 18.94
CA LYS A 344 -16.23 7.03 18.12
C LYS A 344 -17.08 6.58 16.95
N PRO A 345 -18.04 7.40 16.49
CA PRO A 345 -18.74 7.15 15.25
C PRO A 345 -17.80 7.38 14.07
N LEU A 346 -17.91 6.50 13.09
CA LEU A 346 -17.20 6.50 11.81
C LEU A 346 -18.24 6.59 10.69
N TYR A 347 -17.94 7.32 9.61
CA TYR A 347 -18.93 7.71 8.59
C TYR A 347 -18.44 7.35 7.17
N ASP A 348 -18.67 6.13 6.70
CA ASP A 348 -18.37 5.74 5.33
C ASP A 348 -19.43 6.26 4.37
N VAL A 349 -19.00 6.91 3.29
CA VAL A 349 -19.90 7.39 2.24
C VAL A 349 -19.93 6.39 1.11
N ILE A 350 -21.09 5.77 0.87
CA ILE A 350 -21.27 4.76 -0.17
C ILE A 350 -22.19 5.31 -1.25
N ALA A 351 -21.68 5.44 -2.48
CA ALA A 351 -22.40 5.96 -3.64
C ALA A 351 -22.55 4.87 -4.71
N ARG A 352 -23.76 4.71 -5.27
CA ARG A 352 -24.06 3.67 -6.27
C ARG A 352 -24.59 4.29 -7.55
N LEU A 353 -24.04 3.86 -8.69
CA LEU A 353 -24.56 4.14 -10.03
C LEU A 353 -25.09 2.81 -10.59
N PRO A 354 -26.41 2.63 -10.72
CA PRO A 354 -26.99 1.34 -11.08
C PRO A 354 -26.55 0.85 -12.47
N GLY A 355 -26.20 -0.43 -12.54
CA GLY A 355 -25.97 -1.14 -13.80
C GLY A 355 -27.26 -1.44 -14.57
N SER A 356 -27.13 -1.82 -15.83
CA SER A 356 -28.25 -2.14 -16.71
C SER A 356 -28.51 -3.63 -16.87
N SER A 357 -27.58 -4.37 -17.49
CA SER A 357 -27.78 -5.78 -17.87
C SER A 357 -27.16 -6.79 -16.87
N GLU A 358 -26.15 -6.37 -16.12
CA GLU A 358 -25.43 -7.17 -15.12
C GLU A 358 -25.36 -6.38 -13.78
N ALA A 359 -26.50 -5.80 -13.38
CA ALA A 359 -26.57 -4.90 -12.22
C ALA A 359 -26.23 -5.58 -10.88
N ASP A 360 -26.23 -6.91 -10.83
CA ASP A 360 -25.82 -7.75 -9.71
C ASP A 360 -24.30 -7.95 -9.62
N GLN A 361 -23.51 -7.46 -10.58
CA GLN A 361 -22.05 -7.44 -10.53
C GLN A 361 -21.57 -6.03 -10.20
N TRP A 362 -20.61 -5.90 -9.27
CA TRP A 362 -20.21 -4.62 -8.70
C TRP A 362 -18.74 -4.32 -8.99
N VAL A 363 -18.47 -3.19 -9.63
CA VAL A 363 -17.13 -2.59 -9.73
C VAL A 363 -17.03 -1.56 -8.62
N ILE A 364 -16.08 -1.75 -7.71
CA ILE A 364 -15.95 -0.94 -6.50
C ILE A 364 -14.70 -0.08 -6.62
N ARG A 365 -14.83 1.20 -6.30
CA ARG A 365 -13.77 2.21 -6.27
C ARG A 365 -13.78 2.85 -4.89
N GLY A 366 -12.62 3.04 -4.26
CA GLY A 366 -12.57 3.69 -2.96
C GLY A 366 -11.31 4.51 -2.72
N ASN A 367 -11.48 5.51 -1.87
CA ASN A 367 -10.44 6.34 -1.27
C ASN A 367 -10.87 6.73 0.14
N HIS A 368 -9.94 6.96 1.06
CA HIS A 368 -10.37 7.46 2.37
C HIS A 368 -10.55 8.98 2.41
N HIS A 369 -11.22 9.47 3.45
CA HIS A 369 -11.50 10.89 3.63
C HIS A 369 -11.18 11.41 5.02
N ASP A 370 -10.78 10.55 5.96
CA ASP A 370 -10.21 10.97 7.24
C ASP A 370 -8.71 11.26 7.10
N ALA A 371 -8.15 11.99 8.04
CA ALA A 371 -6.74 12.33 8.07
C ALA A 371 -6.24 12.47 9.51
N TRP A 372 -4.93 12.33 9.75
CA TRP A 372 -4.37 12.63 11.07
C TRP A 372 -4.54 14.08 11.47
N VAL A 373 -4.50 14.99 10.51
CA VAL A 373 -4.73 16.44 10.72
C VAL A 373 -5.56 17.00 9.56
N ASN A 374 -4.96 17.82 8.68
CA ASN A 374 -5.65 18.46 7.56
C ASN A 374 -5.63 17.62 6.27
N GLY A 375 -4.63 16.75 6.08
CA GLY A 375 -4.62 15.69 5.10
C GLY A 375 -4.79 16.10 3.65
N ALA A 376 -4.12 17.16 3.20
CA ALA A 376 -4.26 17.63 1.83
C ALA A 376 -3.59 16.68 0.83
N GLU A 377 -2.43 16.13 1.19
CA GLU A 377 -1.78 15.07 0.42
C GLU A 377 -2.44 13.73 0.74
N ASP A 378 -2.51 13.39 2.00
CA ASP A 378 -3.00 12.13 2.55
C ASP A 378 -4.30 12.35 3.35
N PRO A 379 -5.50 12.08 2.74
CA PRO A 379 -5.75 11.44 1.43
C PRO A 379 -6.45 12.32 0.39
N ILE A 380 -6.68 13.60 0.70
CA ILE A 380 -7.58 14.43 -0.11
C ILE A 380 -7.09 14.61 -1.55
N SER A 381 -5.78 14.46 -1.80
CA SER A 381 -5.18 14.57 -3.14
C SER A 381 -5.78 13.57 -4.16
N ALA A 382 -6.05 12.35 -3.73
CA ALA A 382 -6.66 11.33 -4.59
C ALA A 382 -8.19 11.31 -4.46
N LEU A 383 -8.75 11.69 -3.32
CA LEU A 383 -10.20 11.80 -3.14
C LEU A 383 -10.84 12.84 -4.08
N VAL A 384 -10.15 13.97 -4.35
CA VAL A 384 -10.68 14.97 -5.29
C VAL A 384 -10.68 14.48 -6.75
N ALA A 385 -9.79 13.52 -7.09
CA ALA A 385 -9.85 12.82 -8.36
C ALA A 385 -11.08 11.91 -8.42
N GLU A 386 -11.38 11.15 -7.37
CA GLU A 386 -12.58 10.30 -7.24
C GLU A 386 -13.87 11.12 -7.41
N LEU A 387 -13.95 12.30 -6.81
CA LEU A 387 -15.10 13.19 -6.98
C LEU A 387 -15.29 13.63 -8.43
N GLU A 388 -14.21 13.94 -9.14
CA GLU A 388 -14.28 14.34 -10.56
C GLU A 388 -14.58 13.15 -11.47
N GLU A 389 -14.12 11.93 -11.12
CA GLU A 389 -14.56 10.69 -11.76
C GLU A 389 -16.08 10.52 -11.65
N ALA A 390 -16.61 10.62 -10.42
CA ALA A 390 -18.03 10.46 -10.15
C ALA A 390 -18.88 11.52 -10.86
N ARG A 391 -18.42 12.78 -10.88
CA ARG A 391 -19.07 13.86 -11.62
C ARG A 391 -19.12 13.58 -13.11
N ALA A 392 -18.01 13.11 -13.66
CA ALA A 392 -17.91 12.79 -15.08
C ALA A 392 -18.84 11.63 -15.45
N MET A 393 -18.85 10.54 -14.69
CA MET A 393 -19.74 9.40 -14.92
C MET A 393 -21.22 9.78 -14.77
N GLY A 394 -21.55 10.59 -13.76
CA GLY A 394 -22.92 11.12 -13.60
C GLY A 394 -23.37 11.95 -14.81
N ALA A 395 -22.48 12.79 -15.36
CA ALA A 395 -22.76 13.54 -16.57
C ALA A 395 -22.95 12.66 -17.80
N LEU A 396 -22.16 11.57 -17.95
CA LEU A 396 -22.37 10.59 -19.01
C LEU A 396 -23.69 9.82 -18.82
N TYR A 397 -24.00 9.45 -17.59
CA TYR A 397 -25.26 8.77 -17.25
C TYR A 397 -26.48 9.63 -17.61
N ALA A 398 -26.41 10.94 -17.36
CA ALA A 398 -27.44 11.91 -17.77
C ALA A 398 -27.55 12.03 -19.30
N GLN A 399 -26.45 11.80 -20.05
CA GLN A 399 -26.41 11.78 -21.51
C GLN A 399 -26.87 10.45 -22.14
N GLY A 400 -27.20 9.44 -21.34
CA GLY A 400 -27.69 8.15 -21.80
C GLY A 400 -26.69 6.98 -21.73
N TRP A 401 -25.47 7.20 -21.25
CA TRP A 401 -24.58 6.09 -20.90
C TRP A 401 -25.21 5.23 -19.79
N ARG A 402 -25.14 3.93 -19.94
CA ARG A 402 -25.67 2.97 -18.96
C ARG A 402 -24.64 1.86 -18.81
N PRO A 403 -23.87 1.83 -17.71
CA PRO A 403 -22.92 0.75 -17.46
C PRO A 403 -23.68 -0.59 -17.40
N LYS A 404 -23.05 -1.68 -17.81
CA LYS A 404 -23.66 -3.01 -17.65
C LYS A 404 -23.71 -3.41 -16.19
N ARG A 405 -22.62 -3.15 -15.45
CA ARG A 405 -22.44 -3.48 -14.03
C ARG A 405 -22.71 -2.27 -13.15
N THR A 406 -23.15 -2.50 -11.94
CA THR A 406 -23.28 -1.45 -10.94
C THR A 406 -21.88 -0.97 -10.54
N ILE A 407 -21.73 0.36 -10.49
CA ILE A 407 -20.51 0.99 -10.00
C ILE A 407 -20.77 1.48 -8.58
N ILE A 408 -19.86 1.18 -7.65
CA ILE A 408 -19.90 1.64 -6.27
C ILE A 408 -18.66 2.48 -6.01
N TYR A 409 -18.86 3.72 -5.55
CA TYR A 409 -17.80 4.58 -5.05
C TYR A 409 -17.92 4.69 -3.55
N ALA A 410 -16.80 4.63 -2.85
CA ALA A 410 -16.74 4.64 -1.41
C ALA A 410 -15.69 5.62 -0.90
N ALA A 411 -16.10 6.62 -0.14
CA ALA A 411 -15.17 7.43 0.63
C ALA A 411 -15.14 6.90 2.06
N TRP A 412 -14.03 6.24 2.42
CA TRP A 412 -13.85 5.57 3.70
C TRP A 412 -13.45 6.54 4.79
N ASP A 413 -13.98 6.34 5.99
CA ASP A 413 -13.55 7.05 7.20
C ASP A 413 -12.68 6.10 8.05
N GLY A 414 -11.71 6.63 8.77
CA GLY A 414 -10.91 5.85 9.71
C GLY A 414 -9.91 4.89 9.08
N GLU A 415 -9.39 5.18 7.89
CA GLU A 415 -8.26 4.47 7.30
C GLU A 415 -7.03 4.60 8.20
N GLU A 416 -6.70 5.83 8.56
CA GLU A 416 -5.50 6.26 9.26
C GLU A 416 -5.23 5.52 10.59
N PRO A 417 -6.22 5.28 11.45
CA PRO A 417 -5.98 4.51 12.66
C PRO A 417 -5.82 3.00 12.42
N GLY A 418 -6.24 2.46 11.28
CA GLY A 418 -6.06 1.03 11.03
C GLY A 418 -7.02 0.42 10.04
N LEU A 419 -7.35 1.11 8.94
CA LEU A 419 -8.26 0.66 7.89
C LEU A 419 -9.67 0.36 8.44
N LEU A 420 -10.16 1.21 9.37
CA LEU A 420 -11.37 0.89 10.12
C LEU A 420 -12.58 0.83 9.20
N GLY A 421 -12.91 1.90 8.46
CA GLY A 421 -14.11 1.97 7.65
C GLY A 421 -14.20 0.87 6.60
N SER A 422 -13.19 0.74 5.78
CA SER A 422 -13.16 -0.28 4.74
C SER A 422 -13.25 -1.70 5.29
N THR A 423 -12.58 -1.98 6.42
CA THR A 423 -12.61 -3.31 7.06
C THR A 423 -14.00 -3.60 7.62
N GLU A 424 -14.55 -2.67 8.40
CA GLU A 424 -15.88 -2.86 9.03
C GLU A 424 -16.99 -3.00 7.99
N TRP A 425 -16.88 -2.24 6.88
CA TRP A 425 -17.82 -2.34 5.77
C TRP A 425 -17.70 -3.70 5.05
N VAL A 426 -16.47 -4.15 4.75
CA VAL A 426 -16.22 -5.44 4.09
C VAL A 426 -16.69 -6.60 4.96
N GLU A 427 -16.41 -6.59 6.26
CA GLU A 427 -16.85 -7.62 7.20
C GLU A 427 -18.39 -7.65 7.38
N THR A 428 -19.04 -6.48 7.33
CA THR A 428 -20.50 -6.38 7.38
C THR A 428 -21.15 -6.93 6.12
N HIS A 429 -20.54 -6.70 4.94
CA HIS A 429 -21.08 -7.07 3.63
C HIS A 429 -20.38 -8.28 3.00
N GLU A 430 -19.67 -9.11 3.78
CA GLU A 430 -18.87 -10.25 3.30
C GLU A 430 -19.63 -11.13 2.31
N ALA A 431 -20.87 -11.53 2.63
CA ALA A 431 -21.65 -12.43 1.80
C ALA A 431 -22.03 -11.81 0.44
N GLU A 432 -22.40 -10.54 0.43
CA GLU A 432 -22.77 -9.80 -0.80
C GLU A 432 -21.54 -9.59 -1.68
N LEU A 433 -20.43 -9.15 -1.07
CA LEU A 433 -19.17 -8.93 -1.76
C LEU A 433 -18.59 -10.21 -2.37
N ALA A 434 -18.69 -11.32 -1.63
CA ALA A 434 -18.27 -12.63 -2.13
C ALA A 434 -19.08 -13.05 -3.37
N ALA A 435 -20.35 -12.68 -3.45
CA ALA A 435 -21.23 -13.03 -4.56
C ALA A 435 -21.09 -12.07 -5.76
N HIS A 436 -20.90 -10.78 -5.52
CA HIS A 436 -21.15 -9.72 -6.50
C HIS A 436 -19.91 -8.88 -6.90
N ALA A 437 -18.89 -8.76 -6.04
CA ALA A 437 -17.76 -7.87 -6.30
C ALA A 437 -16.85 -8.41 -7.42
N VAL A 438 -16.69 -7.62 -8.47
CA VAL A 438 -15.84 -7.91 -9.63
C VAL A 438 -14.38 -7.57 -9.32
N ALA A 439 -14.14 -6.34 -8.91
CA ALA A 439 -12.83 -5.83 -8.55
C ALA A 439 -12.98 -4.61 -7.63
N TYR A 440 -11.93 -4.33 -6.86
CA TYR A 440 -11.77 -3.11 -6.08
C TYR A 440 -10.60 -2.27 -6.61
N LEU A 441 -10.83 -1.00 -6.89
CA LEU A 441 -9.81 -0.06 -7.32
C LEU A 441 -9.60 0.98 -6.21
N ASN A 442 -8.41 0.95 -5.64
CA ASN A 442 -8.00 1.83 -4.56
C ASN A 442 -7.18 3.00 -5.08
N THR A 443 -7.36 4.14 -4.46
CA THR A 443 -6.35 5.20 -4.39
C THR A 443 -6.27 5.68 -2.95
N ASP A 444 -5.22 6.45 -2.65
CA ASP A 444 -4.94 6.92 -1.31
C ASP A 444 -4.36 8.33 -1.44
N THR A 445 -3.10 8.46 -1.84
CA THR A 445 -2.42 9.71 -2.13
C THR A 445 -2.15 9.88 -3.63
N ASN A 446 -2.01 11.13 -4.07
CA ASN A 446 -1.64 11.45 -5.44
C ASN A 446 -0.80 12.73 -5.49
N GLY A 447 0.28 12.69 -6.24
CA GLY A 447 1.20 13.81 -6.41
C GLY A 447 1.77 13.89 -7.81
N ARG A 448 2.86 14.62 -7.97
CA ARG A 448 3.54 14.82 -9.25
C ARG A 448 4.52 13.67 -9.52
N GLY A 449 4.44 13.05 -10.71
CA GLY A 449 5.44 12.07 -11.14
C GLY A 449 4.92 10.95 -12.02
N TYR A 450 5.32 9.73 -11.71
CA TYR A 450 5.02 8.53 -12.50
C TYR A 450 3.76 7.85 -12.00
N LEU A 451 3.06 7.18 -12.91
CA LEU A 451 1.97 6.29 -12.52
C LEU A 451 2.54 5.12 -11.69
N GLY A 452 2.04 4.94 -10.47
CA GLY A 452 2.23 3.76 -9.64
C GLY A 452 1.05 2.82 -9.79
N VAL A 453 1.32 1.52 -9.90
CA VAL A 453 0.28 0.48 -9.94
C VAL A 453 0.77 -0.76 -9.21
N GLU A 454 -0.03 -1.21 -8.24
CA GLU A 454 0.19 -2.47 -7.53
C GLU A 454 -1.14 -3.22 -7.45
N GLY A 455 -1.12 -4.56 -7.33
CA GLY A 455 -2.35 -5.32 -7.15
C GLY A 455 -2.35 -6.74 -7.69
N SER A 456 -3.54 -7.20 -8.04
CA SER A 456 -3.79 -8.53 -8.58
C SER A 456 -3.18 -8.70 -9.97
N HIS A 457 -2.31 -9.67 -10.14
CA HIS A 457 -1.60 -9.89 -11.42
C HIS A 457 -2.53 -10.34 -12.55
N THR A 458 -3.73 -10.78 -12.25
CA THR A 458 -4.79 -11.02 -13.25
C THR A 458 -5.25 -9.75 -13.96
N LEU A 459 -4.98 -8.57 -13.38
CA LEU A 459 -5.31 -7.25 -13.93
C LEU A 459 -4.14 -6.53 -14.63
N GLU A 460 -2.92 -7.10 -14.67
CA GLU A 460 -1.75 -6.44 -15.27
C GLU A 460 -1.98 -6.05 -16.75
N LYS A 461 -2.47 -6.98 -17.55
CA LYS A 461 -2.74 -6.75 -18.98
C LYS A 461 -3.83 -5.70 -19.19
N PHE A 462 -4.86 -5.72 -18.34
CA PHE A 462 -5.95 -4.77 -18.34
C PHE A 462 -5.45 -3.35 -18.04
N ILE A 463 -4.74 -3.17 -16.93
CA ILE A 463 -4.27 -1.83 -16.52
C ILE A 463 -3.17 -1.28 -17.43
N THR A 464 -2.37 -2.16 -18.07
CA THR A 464 -1.43 -1.76 -19.12
C THR A 464 -2.17 -1.08 -20.27
N GLY A 465 -3.29 -1.64 -20.70
CA GLY A 465 -4.14 -1.05 -21.74
C GLY A 465 -4.66 0.34 -21.36
N VAL A 466 -5.12 0.49 -20.11
CA VAL A 466 -5.59 1.79 -19.58
C VAL A 466 -4.44 2.80 -19.52
N ALA A 467 -3.30 2.43 -18.94
CA ALA A 467 -2.14 3.31 -18.79
C ALA A 467 -1.55 3.79 -20.13
N ASN A 468 -1.73 3.00 -21.20
CA ASN A 468 -1.30 3.39 -22.55
C ASN A 468 -2.30 4.33 -23.26
N ASP A 469 -3.53 4.45 -22.76
CA ASP A 469 -4.58 5.31 -23.31
C ASP A 469 -4.74 6.65 -22.57
N VAL A 470 -4.01 6.86 -21.49
CA VAL A 470 -3.95 8.11 -20.73
C VAL A 470 -2.62 8.80 -21.01
N ALA A 471 -2.68 10.07 -21.39
CA ALA A 471 -1.49 10.88 -21.62
C ALA A 471 -0.88 11.32 -20.28
N ASP A 472 0.44 11.23 -20.18
CA ASP A 472 1.15 11.89 -19.09
C ASP A 472 0.98 13.42 -19.19
N PRO A 473 0.69 14.12 -18.08
CA PRO A 473 0.37 15.54 -18.11
C PRO A 473 1.52 16.47 -18.49
N GLU A 474 2.77 16.07 -18.26
CA GLU A 474 3.97 16.91 -18.51
C GLU A 474 4.80 16.44 -19.71
N VAL A 475 4.70 15.16 -20.06
CA VAL A 475 5.49 14.57 -21.14
C VAL A 475 4.57 14.03 -22.22
N ALA A 476 4.77 14.44 -23.47
CA ALA A 476 3.88 14.08 -24.59
C ALA A 476 3.99 12.56 -24.96
N MET A 477 3.63 11.70 -24.03
CA MET A 477 3.58 10.25 -24.21
C MET A 477 2.55 9.60 -23.27
N PRO A 478 2.13 8.33 -23.52
CA PRO A 478 1.30 7.59 -22.58
C PRO A 478 1.94 7.40 -21.21
N ALA A 479 1.15 7.49 -20.12
CA ALA A 479 1.61 7.31 -18.74
C ALA A 479 2.30 5.94 -18.54
N GLY A 480 1.74 4.86 -19.09
CA GLY A 480 2.36 3.53 -19.04
C GLY A 480 3.72 3.46 -19.73
N LYS A 481 3.90 4.19 -20.85
CA LYS A 481 5.20 4.29 -21.52
C LYS A 481 6.21 5.09 -20.69
N ARG A 482 5.78 6.18 -20.02
CA ARG A 482 6.64 6.96 -19.13
C ARG A 482 7.11 6.11 -17.94
N LEU A 483 6.21 5.37 -17.30
CA LEU A 483 6.55 4.43 -16.23
C LEU A 483 7.58 3.38 -16.68
N ARG A 484 7.36 2.76 -17.85
CA ARG A 484 8.31 1.80 -18.43
C ARG A 484 9.70 2.40 -18.63
N MET A 485 9.78 3.63 -19.12
CA MET A 485 11.05 4.33 -19.27
C MET A 485 11.74 4.66 -17.95
N ALA A 486 10.96 5.00 -16.91
CA ALA A 486 11.48 5.19 -15.56
C ALA A 486 12.08 3.89 -15.01
N SER A 487 11.40 2.75 -15.20
CA SER A 487 11.90 1.43 -14.80
C SER A 487 13.21 1.07 -15.54
N VAL A 488 13.30 1.36 -16.84
CA VAL A 488 14.57 1.17 -17.60
C VAL A 488 15.69 2.03 -17.04
N ARG A 489 15.40 3.26 -16.61
CA ARG A 489 16.41 4.19 -16.10
C ARG A 489 16.86 3.84 -14.67
N ASN A 490 15.91 3.61 -13.78
CA ASN A 490 16.11 3.60 -12.34
C ASN A 490 16.01 2.20 -11.72
N GLY A 491 15.39 1.23 -12.39
CA GLY A 491 15.11 -0.12 -11.89
C GLY A 491 16.36 -0.98 -11.70
N THR A 492 16.18 -2.10 -11.03
CA THR A 492 17.17 -3.19 -10.93
C THR A 492 17.47 -3.79 -12.31
N PRO A 493 18.51 -4.62 -12.47
CA PRO A 493 18.76 -5.32 -13.73
C PRO A 493 17.55 -6.14 -14.23
N ASP A 494 16.78 -6.73 -13.30
CA ASP A 494 15.59 -7.50 -13.63
C ASP A 494 14.43 -6.60 -14.07
N ASP A 495 14.17 -5.50 -13.35
CA ASP A 495 13.17 -4.49 -13.75
C ASP A 495 13.47 -3.90 -15.14
N ARG A 496 14.76 -3.62 -15.42
CA ARG A 496 15.18 -3.11 -16.73
C ARG A 496 14.94 -4.11 -17.86
N ARG A 497 15.16 -5.40 -17.59
CA ARG A 497 14.89 -6.47 -18.55
C ARG A 497 13.38 -6.59 -18.78
N ASP A 498 12.59 -6.70 -17.72
CA ASP A 498 11.14 -6.78 -17.79
C ASP A 498 10.54 -5.57 -18.54
N ALA A 499 11.00 -4.37 -18.23
CA ALA A 499 10.54 -3.15 -18.91
C ALA A 499 10.88 -3.11 -20.40
N ARG A 500 11.89 -3.85 -20.88
CA ARG A 500 12.24 -3.93 -22.30
C ARG A 500 11.55 -5.06 -23.03
N ASP A 501 11.42 -6.22 -22.38
CA ASP A 501 11.09 -7.49 -23.02
C ASP A 501 9.60 -7.84 -22.90
N ARG A 502 8.91 -7.38 -21.82
CA ARG A 502 7.47 -7.64 -21.63
C ARG A 502 6.58 -6.68 -22.43
N SER A 503 5.48 -7.21 -22.96
CA SER A 503 4.41 -6.39 -23.57
C SER A 503 3.65 -5.58 -22.50
N ASP A 504 3.38 -6.21 -21.36
CA ASP A 504 2.60 -5.66 -20.27
C ASP A 504 3.50 -5.01 -19.21
N LEU A 505 2.98 -4.03 -18.49
CA LEU A 505 3.63 -3.48 -17.31
C LEU A 505 3.72 -4.57 -16.25
N ARG A 506 4.86 -4.71 -15.59
CA ARG A 506 4.93 -5.47 -14.34
C ARG A 506 4.40 -4.59 -13.22
N ILE A 507 3.37 -5.06 -12.51
CA ILE A 507 2.87 -4.37 -11.31
C ILE A 507 3.40 -5.02 -10.05
N GLY A 508 3.46 -4.26 -8.94
CA GLY A 508 3.83 -4.76 -7.62
C GLY A 508 2.70 -5.59 -6.99
N ALA A 509 3.07 -6.45 -6.05
CA ALA A 509 2.10 -7.09 -5.16
C ALA A 509 1.76 -6.18 -3.98
N LEU A 510 0.51 -6.21 -3.52
CA LEU A 510 0.04 -5.38 -2.40
C LEU A 510 0.40 -6.01 -1.04
N GLY A 511 1.04 -5.20 -0.20
CA GLY A 511 1.28 -5.48 1.20
C GLY A 511 0.11 -5.03 2.09
N SER A 512 0.30 -3.94 2.84
CA SER A 512 -0.73 -3.30 3.67
C SER A 512 -0.57 -1.78 3.59
N GLY A 513 -1.44 -1.04 4.26
CA GLY A 513 -1.33 0.40 4.42
C GLY A 513 -2.30 1.20 3.59
N SER A 514 -3.37 0.57 3.05
CA SER A 514 -4.54 1.23 2.53
C SER A 514 -5.73 0.28 2.39
N ASP A 515 -6.89 0.81 2.01
CA ASP A 515 -8.23 0.19 2.04
C ASP A 515 -8.42 -1.01 1.10
N PHE A 516 -7.43 -1.37 0.29
CA PHE A 516 -7.47 -2.60 -0.52
C PHE A 516 -7.34 -3.87 0.31
N SER A 517 -6.79 -3.78 1.53
CA SER A 517 -6.45 -4.94 2.36
C SER A 517 -7.65 -5.86 2.66
N PRO A 518 -8.82 -5.38 3.11
CA PRO A 518 -9.96 -6.24 3.38
C PRO A 518 -10.54 -6.86 2.11
N PHE A 519 -10.49 -6.17 0.98
CA PHE A 519 -10.97 -6.71 -0.29
C PHE A 519 -10.08 -7.82 -0.83
N LEU A 520 -8.77 -7.58 -0.97
CA LEU A 520 -7.85 -8.53 -1.56
C LEU A 520 -7.48 -9.65 -0.58
N GLN A 521 -6.99 -9.28 0.60
CA GLN A 521 -6.30 -10.24 1.48
C GLN A 521 -7.25 -11.01 2.40
N HIS A 522 -8.45 -10.49 2.63
CA HIS A 522 -9.49 -11.18 3.39
C HIS A 522 -10.47 -11.90 2.47
N LEU A 523 -11.09 -11.21 1.51
CA LEU A 523 -12.12 -11.78 0.65
C LEU A 523 -11.61 -12.34 -0.70
N GLY A 524 -10.38 -12.07 -1.12
CA GLY A 524 -9.88 -12.48 -2.42
C GLY A 524 -10.60 -11.81 -3.58
N ILE A 525 -10.92 -10.53 -3.45
CA ILE A 525 -11.44 -9.71 -4.53
C ILE A 525 -10.25 -9.12 -5.27
N ALA A 526 -10.20 -9.31 -6.60
CA ALA A 526 -9.14 -8.74 -7.43
C ALA A 526 -9.06 -7.23 -7.22
N SER A 527 -7.89 -6.71 -6.85
CA SER A 527 -7.72 -5.32 -6.44
C SER A 527 -6.53 -4.66 -7.13
N LEU A 528 -6.64 -3.35 -7.36
CA LEU A 528 -5.54 -2.48 -7.78
C LEU A 528 -5.43 -1.29 -6.83
N ASN A 529 -4.20 -0.86 -6.53
CA ASN A 529 -3.89 0.42 -5.91
C ASN A 529 -3.17 1.31 -6.92
N LEU A 530 -3.65 2.54 -7.13
CA LEU A 530 -3.17 3.44 -8.17
C LEU A 530 -2.93 4.85 -7.60
N GLY A 531 -1.88 5.51 -8.10
CA GLY A 531 -1.56 6.90 -7.79
C GLY A 531 -0.47 7.41 -8.72
N TYR A 532 -0.26 8.72 -8.75
CA TYR A 532 0.93 9.32 -9.36
C TYR A 532 1.84 9.85 -8.26
N GLY A 533 3.16 9.87 -8.50
CA GLY A 533 4.13 10.38 -7.53
C GLY A 533 5.58 10.11 -7.91
N GLY A 534 6.49 10.46 -6.98
CA GLY A 534 7.91 10.16 -7.09
C GLY A 534 8.76 11.23 -7.78
N GLU A 535 8.21 12.42 -8.04
CA GLU A 535 8.94 13.63 -8.44
C GLU A 535 8.66 14.82 -7.51
N ASP A 536 8.00 14.59 -6.39
CA ASP A 536 7.56 15.57 -5.40
C ASP A 536 7.83 15.13 -3.96
N ASP A 537 8.95 14.46 -3.74
CA ASP A 537 9.34 14.00 -2.40
C ASP A 537 9.23 15.10 -1.35
N GLY A 538 8.66 14.76 -0.19
CA GLY A 538 8.47 15.65 0.93
C GLY A 538 8.59 14.92 2.27
N GLY A 539 8.57 15.69 3.36
CA GLY A 539 8.71 15.17 4.72
C GLY A 539 7.57 15.57 5.64
N ILE A 540 6.39 15.91 5.09
CA ILE A 540 5.28 16.41 5.93
C ILE A 540 4.30 15.30 6.35
N TYR A 541 4.46 14.10 5.86
CA TYR A 541 3.59 12.96 6.10
C TYR A 541 3.16 12.83 7.56
N HIS A 542 1.84 12.82 7.81
CA HIS A 542 1.20 12.73 9.13
C HIS A 542 1.55 13.85 10.13
N SER A 543 2.01 15.00 9.65
CA SER A 543 2.25 16.20 10.48
C SER A 543 1.14 17.23 10.31
N ILE A 544 1.17 18.30 11.11
CA ILE A 544 0.25 19.42 10.91
C ILE A 544 0.51 20.19 9.61
N TYR A 545 1.59 19.89 8.92
CA TYR A 545 2.02 20.55 7.69
C TYR A 545 1.57 19.81 6.43
N ASP A 546 0.88 18.66 6.54
CA ASP A 546 0.12 18.07 5.44
C ASP A 546 -1.15 18.86 5.23
N ASP A 547 -1.06 19.91 4.43
CA ASP A 547 -2.11 20.87 4.22
C ASP A 547 -2.15 21.42 2.79
N PHE A 548 -3.19 22.22 2.52
CA PHE A 548 -3.41 22.83 1.22
C PHE A 548 -2.25 23.72 0.76
N TYR A 549 -1.55 24.40 1.69
CA TYR A 549 -0.41 25.26 1.36
C TYR A 549 0.74 24.41 0.83
N TRP A 550 1.13 23.37 1.58
CA TRP A 550 2.23 22.48 1.18
C TRP A 550 1.93 21.84 -0.18
N TYR A 551 0.77 21.20 -0.33
CA TYR A 551 0.41 20.49 -1.57
C TYR A 551 0.46 21.39 -2.80
N THR A 552 -0.10 22.59 -2.68
CA THR A 552 -0.16 23.55 -3.83
C THR A 552 1.15 24.27 -4.11
N HIS A 553 2.18 24.07 -3.30
CA HIS A 553 3.52 24.66 -3.54
C HIS A 553 4.57 23.63 -3.94
N PHE A 554 4.44 22.38 -3.48
CA PHE A 554 5.53 21.41 -3.60
C PHE A 554 5.14 20.10 -4.30
N SER A 555 3.84 19.76 -4.43
CA SER A 555 3.37 18.56 -5.11
C SER A 555 2.70 18.88 -6.47
N ASP A 556 1.49 18.42 -6.74
CA ASP A 556 0.74 18.71 -7.98
C ASP A 556 0.11 20.11 -7.93
N THR A 557 0.93 21.13 -8.05
CA THR A 557 0.54 22.55 -7.89
C THR A 557 -0.58 23.00 -8.82
N SER A 558 -0.77 22.32 -9.93
CA SER A 558 -1.77 22.62 -10.99
C SER A 558 -2.90 21.60 -11.09
N PHE A 559 -2.89 20.56 -10.28
CA PHE A 559 -3.86 19.46 -10.27
C PHE A 559 -3.97 18.71 -11.61
N VAL A 560 -2.92 18.76 -12.43
CA VAL A 560 -2.89 18.03 -13.70
C VAL A 560 -2.67 16.53 -13.49
N TYR A 561 -1.95 16.13 -12.45
CA TYR A 561 -1.81 14.73 -12.05
C TYR A 561 -3.07 14.22 -11.36
N GLY A 562 -3.78 15.05 -10.58
CA GLY A 562 -5.13 14.74 -10.10
C GLY A 562 -6.09 14.42 -11.26
N ARG A 563 -6.07 15.24 -12.34
CA ARG A 563 -6.82 14.94 -13.55
C ARG A 563 -6.37 13.65 -14.25
N ALA A 564 -5.06 13.40 -14.32
CA ALA A 564 -4.54 12.18 -14.91
C ALA A 564 -4.96 10.94 -14.12
N LEU A 565 -4.99 11.03 -12.78
CA LEU A 565 -5.49 9.96 -11.91
C LEU A 565 -6.97 9.71 -12.18
N ALA A 566 -7.81 10.75 -12.20
CA ALA A 566 -9.24 10.64 -12.52
C ALA A 566 -9.47 9.99 -13.89
N GLN A 567 -8.65 10.35 -14.89
CA GLN A 567 -8.73 9.73 -16.22
C GLN A 567 -8.30 8.25 -16.19
N THR A 568 -7.26 7.91 -15.44
CA THR A 568 -6.73 6.54 -15.37
C THR A 568 -7.72 5.63 -14.64
N VAL A 569 -8.11 5.99 -13.43
CA VAL A 569 -8.98 5.15 -12.59
C VAL A 569 -10.39 5.12 -13.17
N GLY A 570 -10.94 6.27 -13.58
CA GLY A 570 -12.27 6.32 -14.15
C GLY A 570 -12.41 5.50 -15.43
N MET A 571 -11.40 5.51 -16.33
CA MET A 571 -11.40 4.63 -17.50
C MET A 571 -11.30 3.15 -17.11
N ALA A 572 -10.52 2.81 -16.08
CA ALA A 572 -10.46 1.44 -15.58
C ALA A 572 -11.83 1.00 -15.04
N VAL A 573 -12.51 1.84 -14.27
CA VAL A 573 -13.87 1.58 -13.77
C VAL A 573 -14.85 1.39 -14.94
N MET A 574 -14.86 2.29 -15.93
CA MET A 574 -15.76 2.22 -17.10
C MET A 574 -15.54 0.90 -17.87
N ARG A 575 -14.27 0.55 -18.17
CA ARG A 575 -13.96 -0.70 -18.88
C ARG A 575 -14.39 -1.95 -18.12
N LEU A 576 -14.18 -2.00 -16.81
CA LEU A 576 -14.66 -3.11 -15.98
C LEU A 576 -16.19 -3.17 -15.94
N ALA A 577 -16.84 -2.01 -15.87
CA ALA A 577 -18.29 -1.91 -15.82
C ALA A 577 -18.97 -2.28 -17.16
N ASP A 578 -18.31 -2.00 -18.29
CA ASP A 578 -18.90 -2.19 -19.65
C ASP A 578 -18.34 -3.38 -20.42
N ALA A 579 -17.28 -4.06 -19.92
CA ALA A 579 -16.72 -5.23 -20.59
C ALA A 579 -17.80 -6.30 -20.87
N ASP A 580 -17.81 -6.84 -22.10
CA ASP A 580 -18.64 -7.99 -22.46
C ASP A 580 -18.19 -9.23 -21.70
N VAL A 581 -16.88 -9.51 -21.72
CA VAL A 581 -16.22 -10.51 -20.89
C VAL A 581 -15.19 -9.80 -20.03
N LEU A 582 -15.18 -10.07 -18.71
CA LEU A 582 -14.24 -9.44 -17.79
C LEU A 582 -12.79 -9.59 -18.26
N PRO A 583 -11.97 -8.53 -18.22
CA PRO A 583 -10.68 -8.47 -18.92
C PRO A 583 -9.52 -9.15 -18.18
N PHE A 584 -9.78 -10.15 -17.35
CA PHE A 584 -8.76 -10.86 -16.59
C PHE A 584 -7.81 -11.64 -17.50
N ALA A 585 -6.54 -11.72 -17.10
CA ALA A 585 -5.50 -12.48 -17.79
C ALA A 585 -4.70 -13.31 -16.79
N PHE A 586 -4.60 -14.62 -17.03
CA PHE A 586 -3.99 -15.52 -16.04
C PHE A 586 -2.52 -15.83 -16.34
N THR A 587 -2.04 -15.52 -17.55
CA THR A 587 -0.63 -15.72 -17.93
C THR A 587 0.32 -14.89 -17.08
N ASN A 588 -0.06 -13.64 -16.76
CA ASN A 588 0.73 -12.76 -15.88
C ASN A 588 0.74 -13.27 -14.43
N LEU A 589 -0.41 -13.75 -13.92
CA LEU A 589 -0.48 -14.38 -12.60
C LEU A 589 0.43 -15.64 -12.52
N ALA A 590 0.36 -16.52 -13.51
CA ALA A 590 1.14 -17.75 -13.54
C ALA A 590 2.66 -17.45 -13.60
N GLU A 591 3.08 -16.54 -14.48
CA GLU A 591 4.46 -16.06 -14.57
C GLU A 591 4.97 -15.49 -13.24
N THR A 592 4.17 -14.64 -12.61
CA THR A 592 4.55 -13.99 -11.34
C THR A 592 4.59 -15.00 -10.19
N ALA A 593 3.60 -15.88 -10.07
CA ALA A 593 3.61 -16.93 -9.05
C ALA A 593 4.83 -17.88 -9.19
N ARG A 594 5.25 -18.18 -10.43
CA ARG A 594 6.48 -18.92 -10.70
C ARG A 594 7.73 -18.15 -10.28
N GLY A 595 7.74 -16.84 -10.48
CA GLY A 595 8.77 -15.94 -9.95
C GLY A 595 8.88 -16.03 -8.43
N TYR A 596 7.76 -16.00 -7.73
CA TYR A 596 7.73 -16.11 -6.27
C TYR A 596 8.23 -17.48 -5.75
N ALA A 597 7.88 -18.57 -6.45
CA ALA A 597 8.41 -19.90 -6.10
C ALA A 597 9.93 -19.94 -6.27
N LYS A 598 10.46 -19.37 -7.35
CA LYS A 598 11.91 -19.26 -7.59
C LYS A 598 12.60 -18.42 -6.49
N GLU A 599 11.98 -17.34 -6.05
CA GLU A 599 12.48 -16.54 -4.92
C GLU A 599 12.53 -17.35 -3.61
N LEU A 600 11.53 -18.21 -3.36
CA LEU A 600 11.55 -19.11 -2.20
C LEU A 600 12.69 -20.15 -2.29
N GLU A 601 12.94 -20.72 -3.48
CA GLU A 601 14.07 -21.60 -3.68
C GLU A 601 15.41 -20.89 -3.42
N GLN A 602 15.56 -19.67 -3.94
CA GLN A 602 16.75 -18.84 -3.69
C GLN A 602 16.88 -18.47 -2.20
N LEU A 603 15.77 -18.12 -1.53
CA LEU A 603 15.78 -17.86 -0.08
C LEU A 603 16.26 -19.06 0.71
N ARG A 604 15.75 -20.28 0.38
CA ARG A 604 16.23 -21.53 0.97
C ARG A 604 17.74 -21.69 0.82
N ASP A 605 18.24 -21.52 -0.41
CA ASP A 605 19.65 -21.73 -0.73
C ASP A 605 20.55 -20.71 -0.03
N HIS A 606 20.14 -19.44 -0.02
CA HIS A 606 20.87 -18.38 0.69
C HIS A 606 20.88 -18.66 2.21
N ARG A 607 19.72 -18.97 2.82
CA ARG A 607 19.67 -19.30 4.27
C ARG A 607 20.53 -20.49 4.62
N ALA A 608 20.52 -21.56 3.80
CA ALA A 608 21.36 -22.73 4.02
C ALA A 608 22.86 -22.38 3.94
N ALA A 609 23.25 -21.60 2.93
CA ALA A 609 24.63 -21.15 2.75
C ALA A 609 25.09 -20.23 3.91
N ASP A 610 24.25 -19.28 4.32
CA ASP A 610 24.54 -18.35 5.42
C ASP A 610 24.72 -19.10 6.76
N ILE A 611 23.87 -20.09 7.04
CA ILE A 611 23.98 -20.93 8.25
C ILE A 611 25.30 -21.73 8.24
N LEU A 612 25.64 -22.37 7.12
CA LEU A 612 26.87 -23.12 6.98
C LEU A 612 28.10 -22.23 7.15
N GLU A 613 28.11 -21.08 6.49
CA GLU A 613 29.23 -20.12 6.57
C GLU A 613 29.36 -19.54 7.99
N ARG A 614 28.26 -19.13 8.63
CA ARG A 614 28.26 -18.68 10.03
C ARG A 614 28.84 -19.73 10.96
N ASN A 615 28.42 -21.00 10.83
CA ASN A 615 28.90 -22.07 11.66
C ASN A 615 30.41 -22.36 11.42
N ARG A 616 30.86 -22.29 10.15
CA ARG A 616 32.28 -22.40 9.81
C ARG A 616 33.10 -21.26 10.43
N GLN A 617 32.65 -20.03 10.33
CA GLN A 617 33.33 -18.87 10.92
C GLN A 617 33.45 -18.98 12.44
N ILE A 618 32.44 -19.59 13.10
CA ILE A 618 32.51 -19.90 14.54
C ILE A 618 33.58 -20.93 14.80
N ASP A 619 33.60 -22.03 14.03
CA ASP A 619 34.59 -23.13 14.19
C ASP A 619 36.02 -22.65 13.92
N ASP A 620 36.21 -21.81 12.92
CA ASP A 620 37.51 -21.21 12.55
C ASP A 620 37.97 -20.10 13.51
N GLY A 621 37.13 -19.69 14.48
CA GLY A 621 37.42 -18.63 15.44
C GLY A 621 37.51 -17.23 14.82
N VAL A 622 36.89 -17.02 13.64
CA VAL A 622 36.96 -15.76 12.89
C VAL A 622 36.44 -14.59 13.73
N PHE A 623 35.32 -14.76 14.42
CA PHE A 623 34.71 -13.70 15.26
C PHE A 623 35.65 -13.27 16.41
N ALA A 624 36.37 -14.18 17.01
CA ALA A 624 37.34 -13.87 18.06
C ALA A 624 38.60 -13.18 17.48
N ALA A 625 39.09 -13.66 16.33
CA ALA A 625 40.29 -13.11 15.68
C ALA A 625 40.08 -11.70 15.09
N THR A 626 38.87 -11.38 14.64
CA THR A 626 38.53 -10.11 14.02
C THR A 626 37.83 -9.11 14.96
N ASN A 627 37.65 -9.49 16.24
CA ASN A 627 36.99 -8.65 17.22
C ASN A 627 37.84 -7.41 17.56
N ASP A 628 37.26 -6.22 17.43
CA ASP A 628 37.94 -4.99 17.89
C ASP A 628 37.88 -4.88 19.42
N PRO A 629 39.04 -4.92 20.11
CA PRO A 629 39.03 -4.80 21.58
C PRO A 629 38.43 -3.50 22.13
N ARG A 630 38.33 -2.45 21.29
CA ARG A 630 37.74 -1.17 21.66
C ARG A 630 36.21 -1.15 21.51
N SER A 631 35.65 -2.08 20.72
CA SER A 631 34.22 -2.26 20.46
C SER A 631 33.92 -3.76 20.38
N PRO A 632 34.03 -4.49 21.50
CA PRO A 632 33.95 -5.94 21.48
C PRO A 632 32.53 -6.40 21.13
N THR A 633 32.43 -7.44 20.27
CA THR A 633 31.19 -8.11 19.92
C THR A 633 31.26 -9.58 20.34
N ALA A 634 30.14 -10.12 20.80
CA ALA A 634 30.02 -11.54 21.05
C ALA A 634 30.00 -12.33 19.74
N SER A 635 30.58 -13.51 19.76
CA SER A 635 30.41 -14.47 18.67
C SER A 635 28.94 -14.85 18.56
N PRO A 636 28.34 -14.87 17.34
CA PRO A 636 26.97 -15.34 17.19
C PRO A 636 26.84 -16.81 17.59
N GLY A 637 25.64 -17.20 18.04
CA GLY A 637 25.34 -18.61 18.31
C GLY A 637 25.33 -19.47 17.04
N ARG A 638 25.64 -20.76 17.16
CA ARG A 638 25.45 -21.72 16.06
C ARG A 638 23.97 -21.86 15.73
N LEU A 639 23.70 -22.09 14.46
CA LEU A 639 22.35 -22.40 13.98
C LEU A 639 22.32 -23.86 13.46
N ASP A 640 21.17 -24.50 13.61
CA ASP A 640 20.95 -25.81 13.00
C ASP A 640 20.93 -25.68 11.47
N PRO A 641 21.51 -26.65 10.74
CA PRO A 641 21.46 -26.66 9.28
C PRO A 641 20.01 -26.62 8.78
N ALA A 642 19.74 -25.83 7.74
CA ALA A 642 18.45 -25.84 7.10
C ALA A 642 18.14 -27.25 6.52
N PRO A 643 16.97 -27.82 6.78
CA PRO A 643 16.58 -29.10 6.20
C PRO A 643 16.30 -28.98 4.70
N HIS A 644 16.15 -30.14 4.06
CA HIS A 644 15.68 -30.19 2.67
C HIS A 644 14.16 -30.03 2.63
N PHE A 645 13.65 -29.18 1.71
CA PHE A 645 12.21 -28.94 1.51
C PHE A 645 11.75 -29.50 0.17
N ASN A 646 10.51 -29.99 0.13
CA ASN A 646 9.90 -30.54 -1.07
C ASN A 646 9.10 -29.49 -1.85
N PHE A 647 9.70 -28.88 -2.85
CA PHE A 647 9.05 -27.93 -3.74
C PHE A 647 8.22 -28.59 -4.87
N ALA A 648 8.35 -29.90 -5.10
CA ALA A 648 7.69 -30.56 -6.22
C ALA A 648 6.17 -30.32 -6.29
N PRO A 649 5.38 -30.40 -5.20
CA PRO A 649 3.95 -30.11 -5.27
C PRO A 649 3.62 -28.68 -5.72
N LEU A 650 4.45 -27.70 -5.31
CA LEU A 650 4.29 -26.30 -5.71
C LEU A 650 4.61 -26.13 -7.20
N LEU A 651 5.69 -26.72 -7.68
CA LEU A 651 6.10 -26.63 -9.08
C LEU A 651 5.09 -27.34 -10.02
N ASP A 652 4.58 -28.52 -9.64
CA ASP A 652 3.52 -29.23 -10.39
C ASP A 652 2.22 -28.40 -10.45
N ALA A 653 1.88 -27.69 -9.36
CA ALA A 653 0.72 -26.80 -9.32
C ALA A 653 0.89 -25.60 -10.25
N LEU A 654 2.10 -25.02 -10.30
CA LEU A 654 2.44 -23.92 -11.20
C LEU A 654 2.41 -24.36 -12.67
N ASP A 655 2.91 -25.55 -12.99
CA ASP A 655 2.80 -26.11 -14.36
C ASP A 655 1.33 -26.28 -14.77
N SER A 656 0.48 -26.72 -13.84
CA SER A 656 -0.96 -26.82 -14.08
C SER A 656 -1.60 -25.46 -14.33
N LEU A 657 -1.19 -24.42 -13.58
CA LEU A 657 -1.68 -23.06 -13.75
C LEU A 657 -1.20 -22.46 -15.09
N ASP A 658 0.07 -22.64 -15.47
CA ASP A 658 0.60 -22.18 -16.76
C ASP A 658 -0.22 -22.76 -17.93
N HIS A 659 -0.44 -24.08 -17.95
CA HIS A 659 -1.22 -24.75 -19.00
C HIS A 659 -2.67 -24.23 -19.05
N ALA A 660 -3.30 -24.01 -17.89
CA ALA A 660 -4.66 -23.48 -17.81
C ALA A 660 -4.72 -22.04 -18.30
N ALA A 661 -3.76 -21.20 -17.90
CA ALA A 661 -3.65 -19.79 -18.27
C ALA A 661 -3.44 -19.63 -19.78
N GLU A 662 -2.53 -20.41 -20.39
CA GLU A 662 -2.31 -20.40 -21.85
C GLU A 662 -3.55 -20.86 -22.63
N ARG A 663 -4.24 -21.89 -22.13
CA ARG A 663 -5.48 -22.36 -22.75
C ARG A 663 -6.56 -21.28 -22.71
N TYR A 664 -6.71 -20.62 -21.55
CA TYR A 664 -7.63 -19.49 -21.39
C TYR A 664 -7.30 -18.36 -22.35
N GLU A 665 -6.03 -17.94 -22.44
CA GLU A 665 -5.64 -16.82 -23.31
C GLU A 665 -5.91 -17.11 -24.77
N ARG A 666 -5.66 -18.35 -25.24
CA ARG A 666 -6.01 -18.76 -26.60
C ARG A 666 -7.52 -18.72 -26.86
N ALA A 667 -8.32 -19.22 -25.91
CA ALA A 667 -9.78 -19.21 -26.00
C ALA A 667 -10.34 -17.77 -25.97
N TYR A 668 -9.76 -16.93 -25.11
CA TYR A 668 -10.15 -15.53 -24.97
C TYR A 668 -9.81 -14.71 -26.24
N SER A 669 -8.62 -14.87 -26.81
CA SER A 669 -8.24 -14.23 -28.07
C SER A 669 -9.15 -14.66 -29.21
N ALA A 670 -9.43 -15.98 -29.33
CA ALA A 670 -10.35 -16.50 -30.34
C ALA A 670 -11.79 -15.98 -30.18
N TRP A 671 -12.23 -15.69 -28.95
CA TRP A 671 -13.52 -15.03 -28.69
C TRP A 671 -13.50 -13.58 -29.21
N GLY A 672 -12.45 -12.81 -28.92
CA GLY A 672 -12.27 -11.42 -29.37
C GLY A 672 -12.23 -11.31 -30.90
N ASP A 673 -11.50 -12.22 -31.57
CA ASP A 673 -11.35 -12.24 -33.05
C ASP A 673 -12.64 -12.60 -33.75
N ARG A 674 -13.52 -13.36 -33.12
CA ARG A 674 -14.86 -13.68 -33.65
C ARG A 674 -15.79 -12.47 -33.76
N GLY A 675 -15.32 -11.27 -33.53
CA GLY A 675 -15.97 -9.93 -33.46
C GLY A 675 -17.06 -9.59 -34.48
N THR A 676 -17.50 -10.61 -35.24
CA THR A 676 -18.71 -10.68 -36.03
C THR A 676 -19.58 -11.87 -35.59
N GLY A 677 -19.57 -12.20 -34.30
CA GLY A 677 -20.52 -13.19 -33.76
C GLY A 677 -21.94 -12.77 -34.11
N PRO A 678 -22.87 -13.74 -34.26
CA PRO A 678 -24.21 -13.46 -34.72
C PRO A 678 -24.79 -12.31 -33.90
N THR A 679 -25.18 -11.26 -34.59
CA THR A 679 -25.91 -10.11 -34.03
C THR A 679 -26.87 -10.63 -32.99
N LEU A 680 -26.73 -10.17 -31.75
CA LEU A 680 -27.63 -10.49 -30.59
C LEU A 680 -29.11 -10.19 -30.87
N ALA A 681 -29.44 -9.80 -32.08
CA ALA A 681 -30.77 -9.47 -32.60
C ALA A 681 -31.59 -10.68 -33.11
N GLY A 682 -31.01 -11.92 -33.11
CA GLY A 682 -31.74 -13.14 -33.51
C GLY A 682 -32.30 -13.88 -32.31
N SER A 683 -33.17 -14.87 -32.56
CA SER A 683 -33.86 -15.70 -31.56
C SER A 683 -32.95 -16.45 -30.56
N ASN A 684 -31.64 -16.48 -30.82
CA ASN A 684 -30.59 -17.08 -29.94
C ASN A 684 -29.83 -16.05 -29.07
N GLY A 685 -30.10 -14.75 -29.19
CA GLY A 685 -29.37 -13.68 -28.45
C GLY A 685 -29.49 -13.81 -26.94
N GLY A 686 -30.62 -14.29 -26.43
CA GLY A 686 -30.83 -14.52 -25.00
C GLY A 686 -29.97 -15.64 -24.41
N ALA A 687 -29.72 -16.72 -25.19
CA ALA A 687 -28.88 -17.85 -24.75
C ALA A 687 -27.40 -17.46 -24.70
N ALA A 688 -26.90 -16.72 -25.69
CA ALA A 688 -25.51 -16.22 -25.73
C ALA A 688 -25.24 -15.25 -24.57
N ALA A 689 -26.16 -14.32 -24.31
CA ALA A 689 -26.07 -13.39 -23.18
C ALA A 689 -26.04 -14.13 -21.80
N ALA A 690 -26.86 -15.18 -21.64
CA ALA A 690 -26.87 -15.99 -20.42
C ALA A 690 -25.53 -16.72 -20.19
N ILE A 691 -24.90 -17.19 -21.26
CA ILE A 691 -23.59 -17.86 -21.20
C ILE A 691 -22.48 -16.87 -20.79
N ILE A 692 -22.45 -15.71 -21.43
CA ILE A 692 -21.47 -14.64 -21.09
C ILE A 692 -21.66 -14.22 -19.62
N ARG A 693 -22.90 -14.04 -19.18
CA ARG A 693 -23.17 -13.74 -17.77
C ARG A 693 -22.66 -14.83 -16.83
N SER A 694 -22.88 -16.11 -17.16
CA SER A 694 -22.36 -17.23 -16.38
C SER A 694 -20.83 -17.28 -16.40
N LEU A 695 -20.19 -16.96 -17.53
CA LEU A 695 -18.75 -16.86 -17.67
C LEU A 695 -18.19 -15.76 -16.75
N ASN A 696 -18.76 -14.56 -16.79
CA ASN A 696 -18.36 -13.43 -15.95
C ASN A 696 -18.54 -13.77 -14.45
N ALA A 697 -19.62 -14.44 -14.06
CA ALA A 697 -19.83 -14.91 -12.72
C ALA A 697 -18.75 -15.91 -12.24
N GLN A 698 -18.19 -16.72 -13.16
CA GLN A 698 -17.04 -17.58 -12.85
C GLN A 698 -15.75 -16.75 -12.76
N LEU A 699 -15.50 -15.82 -13.67
CA LEU A 699 -14.30 -14.96 -13.65
C LEU A 699 -14.17 -14.18 -12.35
N ILE A 700 -15.27 -13.67 -11.81
CA ILE A 700 -15.32 -13.00 -10.50
C ILE A 700 -14.77 -13.87 -9.38
N GLN A 701 -14.92 -15.20 -9.46
CA GLN A 701 -14.49 -16.13 -8.40
C GLN A 701 -13.00 -16.51 -8.46
N SER A 702 -12.25 -16.03 -9.44
CA SER A 702 -10.86 -16.43 -9.67
C SER A 702 -9.93 -16.06 -8.49
N GLU A 703 -9.76 -14.78 -8.15
CA GLU A 703 -8.85 -14.36 -7.06
C GLU A 703 -9.19 -15.07 -5.73
N ARG A 704 -10.48 -15.40 -5.51
CA ARG A 704 -10.96 -16.11 -4.31
C ARG A 704 -10.43 -17.53 -4.20
N GLN A 705 -10.07 -18.18 -5.32
CA GLN A 705 -9.43 -19.51 -5.31
C GLN A 705 -8.06 -19.49 -4.63
N LEU A 706 -7.43 -18.33 -4.52
CA LEU A 706 -6.12 -18.14 -3.88
C LEU A 706 -6.20 -17.91 -2.38
N THR A 707 -7.40 -17.96 -1.80
CA THR A 707 -7.66 -17.79 -0.37
C THR A 707 -8.01 -19.10 0.34
N THR A 708 -7.86 -19.11 1.66
CA THR A 708 -8.35 -20.21 2.53
C THR A 708 -9.06 -19.67 3.75
N MET A 709 -10.13 -20.33 4.19
CA MET A 709 -10.87 -19.94 5.41
C MET A 709 -10.02 -20.04 6.69
N SER A 710 -8.99 -20.88 6.71
CA SER A 710 -8.07 -21.00 7.85
C SER A 710 -7.08 -19.84 7.94
N GLY A 711 -6.95 -19.06 6.89
CA GLY A 711 -6.01 -17.94 6.80
C GLY A 711 -4.55 -18.32 7.01
N LEU A 712 -3.71 -17.34 7.28
CA LEU A 712 -2.29 -17.50 7.57
C LEU A 712 -2.04 -17.90 9.04
N ALA A 713 -0.96 -18.62 9.31
CA ALA A 713 -0.56 -18.98 10.67
C ALA A 713 -0.43 -17.73 11.56
N LYS A 714 -0.98 -17.79 12.79
CA LYS A 714 -1.01 -16.70 13.79
C LYS A 714 -1.83 -15.46 13.42
N ARG A 715 -2.37 -15.38 12.18
CA ARG A 715 -3.16 -14.25 11.67
C ARG A 715 -4.24 -14.73 10.68
N PRO A 716 -5.23 -15.49 11.15
CA PRO A 716 -6.24 -16.13 10.30
C PRO A 716 -7.14 -15.15 9.55
N TRP A 717 -7.16 -13.89 9.95
CA TRP A 717 -7.87 -12.83 9.22
C TRP A 717 -7.35 -12.66 7.79
N TYR A 718 -6.02 -12.78 7.58
CA TYR A 718 -5.41 -12.78 6.25
C TYR A 718 -5.58 -14.15 5.59
N ARG A 719 -6.48 -14.24 4.63
CA ARG A 719 -6.89 -15.49 3.96
C ARG A 719 -6.13 -15.78 2.67
N HIS A 720 -5.56 -14.74 2.03
CA HIS A 720 -4.86 -14.87 0.76
C HIS A 720 -3.48 -15.49 0.93
N LEU A 721 -3.15 -16.54 0.12
CA LEU A 721 -1.90 -17.29 0.27
C LEU A 721 -0.75 -16.80 -0.61
N LEU A 722 -1.01 -15.92 -1.59
CA LEU A 722 0.06 -15.35 -2.44
C LEU A 722 0.56 -13.99 -1.96
N TYR A 723 -0.28 -13.18 -1.28
CA TYR A 723 0.12 -11.85 -0.78
C TYR A 723 -0.45 -11.58 0.60
N ALA A 724 0.39 -11.06 1.47
CA ALA A 724 -0.03 -10.47 2.74
C ALA A 724 1.04 -9.47 3.22
N PRO A 725 0.70 -8.53 4.12
CA PRO A 725 1.72 -7.75 4.81
C PRO A 725 2.64 -8.67 5.60
N GLY A 726 3.92 -8.37 5.68
CA GLY A 726 4.85 -9.19 6.45
C GLY A 726 4.63 -9.08 7.95
N PHE A 727 4.70 -10.20 8.67
CA PHE A 727 4.45 -10.28 10.12
C PHE A 727 5.40 -9.37 10.94
N TYR A 728 6.63 -9.17 10.46
CA TYR A 728 7.63 -8.27 11.05
C TYR A 728 8.07 -7.13 10.12
N THR A 729 7.41 -6.95 8.97
CA THR A 729 7.66 -5.81 8.08
C THR A 729 6.45 -4.88 7.96
N GLY A 730 5.25 -5.39 8.20
CA GLY A 730 4.02 -4.61 8.13
C GLY A 730 3.69 -4.17 6.70
N TYR A 731 3.90 -2.92 6.32
CA TYR A 731 3.60 -2.41 4.98
C TYR A 731 4.13 -3.29 3.82
N GLY A 732 5.37 -3.73 3.96
CA GLY A 732 6.00 -4.52 2.90
C GLY A 732 5.31 -5.86 2.69
N VAL A 733 4.95 -6.15 1.43
CA VAL A 733 4.35 -7.42 1.04
C VAL A 733 5.32 -8.59 1.29
N LYS A 734 4.76 -9.70 1.74
CA LYS A 734 5.38 -11.03 1.66
C LYS A 734 4.61 -11.84 0.62
N THR A 735 5.33 -12.27 -0.40
CA THR A 735 4.80 -13.16 -1.44
C THR A 735 4.92 -14.61 -0.96
N MET A 736 3.87 -15.40 -1.16
CA MET A 736 3.73 -16.75 -0.56
C MET A 736 4.05 -16.74 0.94
N PRO A 737 3.36 -15.88 1.74
CA PRO A 737 3.78 -15.44 3.07
C PRO A 737 4.01 -16.60 4.04
N GLY A 738 3.17 -17.63 4.03
CA GLY A 738 3.30 -18.76 4.96
C GLY A 738 4.67 -19.47 4.84
N ALA A 739 5.07 -19.83 3.63
CA ALA A 739 6.35 -20.51 3.39
C ALA A 739 7.55 -19.56 3.57
N ARG A 740 7.42 -18.30 3.05
CA ARG A 740 8.50 -17.30 3.13
C ARG A 740 8.85 -16.96 4.57
N GLU A 741 7.85 -16.63 5.38
CA GLU A 741 8.04 -16.27 6.79
C GLU A 741 8.54 -17.44 7.63
N ALA A 742 8.06 -18.65 7.36
CA ALA A 742 8.58 -19.85 8.02
C ALA A 742 10.09 -20.03 7.77
N MET A 743 10.56 -19.81 6.52
CA MET A 743 11.99 -19.87 6.20
C MET A 743 12.78 -18.72 6.82
N GLU A 744 12.27 -17.48 6.76
CA GLU A 744 12.92 -16.29 7.30
C GLU A 744 13.11 -16.38 8.83
N GLN A 745 12.09 -16.91 9.52
CA GLN A 745 12.08 -17.07 10.98
C GLN A 745 12.75 -18.37 11.48
N GLY A 746 13.19 -19.25 10.58
CA GLY A 746 13.77 -20.54 10.95
C GLY A 746 12.76 -21.57 11.47
N ASN A 747 11.47 -21.38 11.22
CA ASN A 747 10.38 -22.31 11.56
C ASN A 747 10.31 -23.45 10.55
N TRP A 748 11.40 -24.22 10.44
CA TRP A 748 11.63 -25.20 9.39
C TRP A 748 10.55 -26.29 9.29
N HIS A 749 9.92 -26.65 10.40
CA HIS A 749 8.88 -27.69 10.44
C HIS A 749 7.58 -27.27 9.72
N ASP A 750 7.33 -25.98 9.56
CA ASP A 750 6.12 -25.47 8.91
C ASP A 750 6.25 -25.37 7.39
N VAL A 751 7.48 -25.26 6.87
CA VAL A 751 7.74 -24.91 5.46
C VAL A 751 7.07 -25.86 4.48
N ASP A 752 7.25 -27.18 4.62
CA ASP A 752 6.63 -28.17 3.72
C ASP A 752 5.09 -28.16 3.82
N GLY A 753 4.56 -27.84 4.99
CA GLY A 753 3.12 -27.64 5.19
C GLY A 753 2.58 -26.48 4.40
N GLU A 754 3.25 -25.34 4.48
CA GLU A 754 2.86 -24.11 3.79
C GLU A 754 3.06 -24.22 2.26
N LEU A 755 4.15 -24.85 1.78
CA LEU A 755 4.32 -25.13 0.34
C LEU A 755 3.16 -25.94 -0.22
N ARG A 756 2.70 -26.97 0.52
CA ARG A 756 1.52 -27.78 0.11
C ARG A 756 0.23 -26.96 0.12
N ARG A 757 0.02 -26.08 1.10
CA ARG A 757 -1.17 -25.20 1.17
C ARG A 757 -1.23 -24.27 -0.05
N ILE A 758 -0.10 -23.67 -0.41
CA ILE A 758 0.02 -22.83 -1.61
C ILE A 758 -0.25 -23.65 -2.87
N ALA A 759 0.33 -24.85 -2.98
CA ALA A 759 0.09 -25.75 -4.12
C ALA A 759 -1.42 -26.07 -4.28
N VAL A 760 -2.14 -26.31 -3.18
CA VAL A 760 -3.58 -26.62 -3.22
C VAL A 760 -4.37 -25.46 -3.84
N VAL A 761 -4.15 -24.22 -3.42
CA VAL A 761 -4.91 -23.07 -3.95
C VAL A 761 -4.54 -22.78 -5.42
N LEU A 762 -3.28 -22.99 -5.82
CA LEU A 762 -2.86 -22.87 -7.22
C LEU A 762 -3.50 -23.95 -8.12
N VAL A 763 -3.66 -25.19 -7.65
CA VAL A 763 -4.37 -26.24 -8.35
C VAL A 763 -5.87 -25.93 -8.45
N GLN A 764 -6.47 -25.36 -7.40
CA GLN A 764 -7.85 -24.89 -7.42
C GLN A 764 -8.04 -23.81 -8.49
N GLU A 765 -7.17 -22.80 -8.53
CA GLU A 765 -7.19 -21.76 -9.54
C GLU A 765 -6.96 -22.32 -10.96
N ALA A 766 -5.97 -23.20 -11.16
CA ALA A 766 -5.73 -23.85 -12.46
C ALA A 766 -6.97 -24.61 -12.96
N SER A 767 -7.64 -25.34 -12.07
CA SER A 767 -8.86 -26.08 -12.37
C SER A 767 -10.01 -25.13 -12.71
N HIS A 768 -10.11 -24.02 -11.99
CA HIS A 768 -11.09 -22.98 -12.23
C HIS A 768 -10.88 -22.30 -13.59
N VAL A 769 -9.65 -21.84 -13.88
CA VAL A 769 -9.26 -21.22 -15.16
C VAL A 769 -9.49 -22.16 -16.33
N SER A 770 -9.17 -23.47 -16.18
CA SER A 770 -9.43 -24.48 -17.20
C SER A 770 -10.93 -24.65 -17.50
N ARG A 771 -11.79 -24.55 -16.48
CA ARG A 771 -13.26 -24.60 -16.64
C ARG A 771 -13.74 -23.39 -17.41
N VAL A 772 -13.27 -22.20 -17.05
CA VAL A 772 -13.62 -20.93 -17.70
C VAL A 772 -13.15 -20.95 -19.18
N ALA A 773 -11.93 -21.43 -19.45
CA ALA A 773 -11.44 -21.62 -20.83
C ALA A 773 -12.37 -22.52 -21.64
N GLY A 774 -12.82 -23.65 -21.05
CA GLY A 774 -13.76 -24.56 -21.69
C GLY A 774 -15.15 -23.95 -21.95
N MET A 775 -15.58 -22.94 -21.22
CA MET A 775 -16.79 -22.15 -21.51
C MET A 775 -16.58 -21.25 -22.73
N LEU A 776 -15.44 -20.57 -22.83
CA LEU A 776 -15.07 -19.71 -23.96
C LEU A 776 -14.91 -20.51 -25.29
N GLU A 777 -14.36 -21.72 -25.22
CA GLU A 777 -14.14 -22.59 -26.38
C GLU A 777 -15.45 -23.09 -27.04
N LYS A 778 -16.51 -23.23 -26.22
CA LYS A 778 -17.80 -23.75 -26.69
C LYS A 778 -18.66 -22.68 -27.37
N HIS A 779 -18.30 -21.42 -27.21
CA HIS A 779 -19.08 -20.27 -27.64
C HIS A 779 -18.24 -19.23 -28.36
#